data_558357e8803beb0d356eb1fcb1f1acf8
#
_entry.id   558357e8803beb0d356eb1fcb1f1acf8
#
_cell.length_a   1.000
_cell.length_b   1.000
_cell.length_c   1.000
_cell.angle_alpha   90.00
_cell.angle_beta   90.00
_cell.angle_gamma   90.00
#
_symmetry.space_group_name_H-M   'P 1'
#
loop_
_entity.id
_entity.type
_entity.pdbx_description
1 polymer ?
#
loop_
_entity_poly.entity_id
_entity_poly.type
_entity_poly.pdbx_seq_one_letter_code
_entity_poly.pdbx_strand_id
1 'polypeptide(L)'
;MSKFIKIINLKLFVVLFFLVIPNFNNAKEILIYADSISYDENSNIIARGNAKIFQENRIILSELIIFNKEEEEIILPTKFTFKDSDENYFEGENGYFAKNLEFAEFDNPKIKLNDGSRLIGKKIKRIGKIDIISKGVYSPCKSRIKIGNFICPTWQLEGEKILHDNENLFLYQKHSKMRVLNTPVFYIPYIVTPSPLRKERKSGFLTPSLALNFFDTKTSQSTSFPYYFNIAIDKELLFTPMINYGGGVDESQRFVFDYNQVISGGSFKTDLTFDSNFENEDNNKWLTDASLITKYNKNLNQNFRIQVDSALQTSKNYIQKTKPNDDLSYKNSLSTNLNLEGFNLRKVDDYFKVSLNFYQTNQENEDNKIIPIVLPNIKYFLGYKNHDGFVNSSTIEFYNIFREKSNLVHAKKQQKISHKYNFTKELIKFNSKISFDTIIYNQIFNTEDKLIYEDNYKTGAYFRLFPIISISTETPFILNKYLKKFTINPKLSLVGSSGSSNSNRLSNEDSTNNDFTLENIYELNRYSGNDKMDNSKRITYGISAYKDNLKTTFSQTYEFTKNSNFHKEQGNDDNLSDIIGEIEYSRNNILTYNFRYDVYHSYLKKQNINFSTDNNIGKINISYLDQNSKVNNIVTKDIETVNYSLISKSFNKFSKIKFNGLYDLKKEINKEYGIGYSYFDECFGINLDFNRKSYEEDNLKPQDILTLMFSFKNIGSYKSTNLAVSENDKQDISWESYTLDNDEFTNK
;
A
#
# COMPACT_ATOMS: atom_id res chain seq x y z
N MET A 1 66.79 0.61 37.45
CA MET A 1 65.90 1.14 38.47
C MET A 1 65.74 2.69 38.43
N SER A 2 66.74 3.49 38.08
CA SER A 2 66.64 4.97 38.07
C SER A 2 65.82 5.59 36.92
N LYS A 3 65.67 4.93 35.77
CA LYS A 3 64.82 5.42 34.64
C LYS A 3 63.33 5.17 34.87
N PHE A 4 62.95 4.17 35.69
CA PHE A 4 61.56 3.87 35.96
C PHE A 4 60.91 4.87 36.95
N ILE A 5 61.70 5.36 37.91
CA ILE A 5 61.27 6.33 38.97
C ILE A 5 61.05 7.72 38.29
N LYS A 6 61.83 8.11 37.27
CA LYS A 6 61.63 9.38 36.56
C LYS A 6 60.35 9.40 35.68
N ILE A 7 59.95 8.28 35.10
CA ILE A 7 58.75 8.16 34.29
C ILE A 7 57.48 8.17 35.16
N ILE A 8 57.53 7.57 36.37
CA ILE A 8 56.42 7.58 37.33
C ILE A 8 56.19 8.97 37.87
N ASN A 9 57.26 9.70 38.22
CA ASN A 9 57.13 11.09 38.70
C ASN A 9 56.63 12.08 37.61
N LEU A 10 56.97 11.87 36.35
CA LEU A 10 56.48 12.70 35.27
C LEU A 10 55.00 12.42 34.95
N LYS A 11 54.55 11.15 35.02
CA LYS A 11 53.14 10.80 34.88
C LYS A 11 52.29 11.27 36.05
N LEU A 12 52.79 11.21 37.25
CA LEU A 12 52.10 11.72 38.45
C LEU A 12 51.95 13.25 38.39
N PHE A 13 52.98 13.97 37.89
CA PHE A 13 52.94 15.42 37.73
C PHE A 13 51.98 15.88 36.65
N VAL A 14 51.87 15.13 35.54
CA VAL A 14 50.89 15.40 34.48
C VAL A 14 49.45 15.09 34.91
N VAL A 15 49.23 14.04 35.72
CA VAL A 15 47.91 13.74 36.31
C VAL A 15 47.52 14.76 37.37
N LEU A 16 48.44 15.27 38.18
CA LEU A 16 48.17 16.34 39.13
C LEU A 16 47.93 17.69 38.44
N PHE A 17 48.58 17.95 37.31
CA PHE A 17 48.35 19.17 36.51
C PHE A 17 46.97 19.20 35.84
N PHE A 18 46.43 18.04 35.42
CA PHE A 18 45.08 17.91 34.89
C PHE A 18 44.00 17.96 36.00
N LEU A 19 44.34 17.68 37.27
CA LEU A 19 43.39 17.78 38.39
C LEU A 19 43.26 19.22 38.95
N VAL A 20 44.12 20.14 38.53
CA VAL A 20 44.09 21.55 38.92
C VAL A 20 43.65 22.46 37.75
N ILE A 21 43.08 21.92 36.69
CA ILE A 21 42.37 22.77 35.74
C ILE A 21 41.12 23.26 36.47
N PRO A 22 40.98 24.52 36.81
CA PRO A 22 39.74 25.04 37.35
C PRO A 22 38.66 24.77 36.26
N ASN A 23 37.58 24.14 36.64
CA ASN A 23 36.39 24.18 35.83
C ASN A 23 36.07 25.66 35.63
N PHE A 24 36.43 26.21 34.47
CA PHE A 24 35.86 27.46 34.02
C PHE A 24 34.37 27.17 33.84
N ASN A 25 33.60 27.43 34.91
CA ASN A 25 32.19 27.69 34.72
C ASN A 25 32.16 28.88 33.73
N ASN A 26 31.87 28.61 32.46
CA ASN A 26 31.59 29.66 31.51
C ASN A 26 30.38 30.40 32.07
N ALA A 27 30.59 31.53 32.68
CA ALA A 27 29.53 32.44 33.03
C ALA A 27 28.81 32.76 31.73
N LYS A 28 27.53 32.42 31.64
CA LYS A 28 26.71 32.68 30.44
C LYS A 28 26.59 34.17 30.28
N GLU A 29 27.20 34.74 29.24
CA GLU A 29 27.14 36.18 28.95
C GLU A 29 25.72 36.60 28.66
N ILE A 30 25.22 37.59 29.38
CA ILE A 30 23.95 38.27 29.13
C ILE A 30 24.26 39.61 28.50
N LEU A 31 23.83 39.85 27.30
CA LEU A 31 23.97 41.09 26.58
C LEU A 31 22.65 41.89 26.60
N ILE A 32 22.70 43.12 27.09
CA ILE A 32 21.52 44.03 27.17
C ILE A 32 21.72 45.21 26.26
N TYR A 33 20.75 45.46 25.42
CA TYR A 33 20.68 46.63 24.53
C TYR A 33 19.37 47.39 24.76
N ALA A 34 19.39 48.70 24.76
CA ALA A 34 18.20 49.54 24.88
C ALA A 34 18.51 50.96 24.40
N ASP A 35 17.47 51.76 24.17
CA ASP A 35 17.64 53.18 23.84
C ASP A 35 18.23 53.98 25.01
N SER A 36 17.91 53.56 26.26
CA SER A 36 18.50 54.08 27.48
C SER A 36 18.70 53.00 28.54
N ILE A 37 19.83 53.03 29.25
CA ILE A 37 20.15 52.13 30.34
C ILE A 37 20.50 52.98 31.59
N SER A 38 19.86 52.66 32.68
CA SER A 38 20.08 53.31 34.01
C SER A 38 20.15 52.27 35.12
N TYR A 39 20.61 52.66 36.28
CA TYR A 39 20.63 51.85 37.48
C TYR A 39 19.65 52.42 38.50
N ASP A 40 18.95 51.55 39.26
CA ASP A 40 18.16 51.96 40.41
C ASP A 40 18.98 51.97 41.71
N GLU A 41 18.32 52.31 42.81
CA GLU A 41 18.94 52.35 44.15
C GLU A 41 19.48 51.00 44.63
N ASN A 42 18.94 49.92 44.05
CA ASN A 42 19.31 48.52 44.37
C ASN A 42 20.31 47.94 43.32
N SER A 43 20.95 48.79 42.53
CA SER A 43 21.89 48.38 41.49
C SER A 43 21.27 47.50 40.36
N ASN A 44 19.95 47.46 40.24
CA ASN A 44 19.31 46.79 39.13
C ASN A 44 19.52 47.57 37.84
N ILE A 45 19.72 46.87 36.72
CA ILE A 45 19.83 47.50 35.39
C ILE A 45 18.41 47.73 34.88
N ILE A 46 18.06 48.98 34.59
CA ILE A 46 16.79 49.37 33.99
C ILE A 46 17.07 49.76 32.52
N ALA A 47 16.62 48.92 31.60
CA ALA A 47 16.73 49.14 30.13
C ALA A 47 15.36 49.56 29.59
N ARG A 48 15.29 50.75 28.94
CA ARG A 48 14.07 51.36 28.41
C ARG A 48 14.19 51.68 26.93
N GLY A 49 13.12 51.47 26.21
CA GLY A 49 12.99 51.67 24.77
C GLY A 49 13.69 50.60 23.97
N ASN A 50 12.92 49.86 23.15
CA ASN A 50 13.43 48.75 22.31
C ASN A 50 14.41 47.81 23.03
N ALA A 51 14.18 47.59 24.33
CA ALA A 51 15.08 46.83 25.17
C ALA A 51 15.15 45.35 24.77
N LYS A 52 16.39 44.83 24.70
CA LYS A 52 16.68 43.46 24.23
C LYS A 52 17.69 42.81 25.17
N ILE A 53 17.38 41.56 25.53
CA ILE A 53 18.30 40.67 26.20
C ILE A 53 18.64 39.50 25.29
N PHE A 54 19.94 39.26 25.14
CA PHE A 54 20.45 38.07 24.44
C PHE A 54 21.19 37.21 25.47
N GLN A 55 20.82 35.93 25.54
CA GLN A 55 21.52 34.94 26.34
C GLN A 55 21.61 33.64 25.50
N GLU A 56 22.79 33.32 25.02
CA GLU A 56 23.00 32.20 24.09
C GLU A 56 22.09 32.37 22.83
N ASN A 57 21.23 31.39 22.53
CA ASN A 57 20.27 31.41 21.43
C ASN A 57 18.87 31.94 21.85
N ARG A 58 18.75 32.56 23.03
CA ARG A 58 17.51 33.09 23.58
C ARG A 58 17.46 34.59 23.45
N ILE A 59 16.29 35.13 23.13
CA ILE A 59 16.11 36.56 22.90
C ILE A 59 14.85 37.04 23.61
N ILE A 60 14.95 38.03 24.47
CA ILE A 60 13.82 38.74 25.08
C ILE A 60 13.78 40.16 24.51
N LEU A 61 12.60 40.60 24.10
CA LEU A 61 12.33 41.94 23.62
C LEU A 61 11.19 42.54 24.46
N SER A 62 11.38 43.77 24.95
CA SER A 62 10.35 44.52 25.71
C SER A 62 10.62 46.02 25.64
N GLU A 63 9.62 46.86 25.94
CA GLU A 63 9.80 48.31 26.10
C GLU A 63 10.54 48.67 27.39
N LEU A 64 10.39 47.79 28.44
CA LEU A 64 11.03 47.99 29.74
C LEU A 64 11.51 46.65 30.29
N ILE A 65 12.79 46.60 30.61
CA ILE A 65 13.42 45.44 31.23
C ILE A 65 14.11 45.89 32.51
N ILE A 66 13.84 45.22 33.63
CA ILE A 66 14.56 45.42 34.89
C ILE A 66 15.33 44.11 35.16
N PHE A 67 16.65 44.21 35.24
CA PHE A 67 17.53 43.08 35.42
C PHE A 67 18.31 43.21 36.73
N ASN A 68 18.06 42.27 37.66
CA ASN A 68 18.82 42.09 38.88
C ASN A 68 20.00 41.12 38.63
N LYS A 69 21.22 41.64 38.66
CA LYS A 69 22.43 40.90 38.38
C LYS A 69 22.81 39.93 39.47
N GLU A 70 22.49 40.27 40.74
CA GLU A 70 22.86 39.47 41.91
C GLU A 70 22.00 38.18 42.02
N GLU A 71 20.68 38.31 41.74
CA GLU A 71 19.73 37.21 41.81
C GLU A 71 19.45 36.58 40.44
N GLU A 72 20.06 37.09 39.36
CA GLU A 72 19.85 36.66 37.97
C GLU A 72 18.35 36.71 37.56
N GLU A 73 17.65 37.75 38.01
CA GLU A 73 16.21 37.93 37.76
C GLU A 73 15.95 38.98 36.70
N ILE A 74 14.96 38.69 35.82
CA ILE A 74 14.48 39.60 34.78
C ILE A 74 13.01 39.88 35.04
N ILE A 75 12.66 41.16 35.22
CA ILE A 75 11.28 41.60 35.38
C ILE A 75 10.89 42.38 34.15
N LEU A 76 9.76 42.05 33.52
CA LEU A 76 9.19 42.64 32.34
C LEU A 76 7.79 43.21 32.64
N PRO A 77 7.67 44.42 33.14
CA PRO A 77 6.38 45.01 33.55
C PRO A 77 5.40 45.26 32.38
N THR A 78 5.93 45.30 31.16
CA THR A 78 5.16 45.59 29.95
C THR A 78 5.01 44.37 29.09
N LYS A 79 4.38 44.50 27.91
CA LYS A 79 4.37 43.45 26.90
C LYS A 79 5.77 43.10 26.46
N PHE A 80 6.00 41.79 26.29
CA PHE A 80 7.29 41.31 25.83
C PHE A 80 7.13 40.14 24.85
N THR A 81 8.19 39.87 24.13
CA THR A 81 8.37 38.67 23.32
C THR A 81 9.62 37.94 23.75
N PHE A 82 9.55 36.61 23.75
CA PHE A 82 10.65 35.74 24.11
C PHE A 82 10.78 34.64 23.08
N LYS A 83 11.97 34.47 22.53
CA LYS A 83 12.34 33.34 21.68
C LYS A 83 13.27 32.43 22.44
N ASP A 84 12.92 31.14 22.61
CA ASP A 84 13.75 30.15 23.29
C ASP A 84 14.78 29.51 22.35
N SER A 85 15.63 28.61 22.92
CA SER A 85 16.66 27.88 22.18
C SER A 85 16.11 26.90 21.13
N ASP A 86 14.87 26.46 21.28
CA ASP A 86 14.19 25.52 20.40
C ASP A 86 13.34 26.23 19.32
N GLU A 87 13.58 27.54 19.15
CA GLU A 87 12.88 28.43 18.22
C GLU A 87 11.38 28.59 18.51
N ASN A 88 10.90 28.23 19.69
CA ASN A 88 9.56 28.56 20.14
C ASN A 88 9.45 30.06 20.46
N TYR A 89 8.32 30.63 20.11
CA TYR A 89 8.06 32.05 20.27
C TYR A 89 6.95 32.27 21.31
N PHE A 90 7.23 33.12 22.29
CA PHE A 90 6.34 33.44 23.39
C PHE A 90 6.02 34.93 23.40
N GLU A 91 4.77 35.29 23.62
CA GLU A 91 4.32 36.64 23.94
C GLU A 91 3.62 36.62 25.27
N GLY A 92 3.80 37.67 26.06
CA GLY A 92 3.17 37.80 27.37
C GLY A 92 3.23 39.19 27.92
N GLU A 93 2.66 39.33 29.12
CA GLU A 93 2.63 40.57 29.92
C GLU A 93 3.03 40.24 31.36
N ASN A 94 3.56 41.22 32.11
CA ASN A 94 3.96 41.05 33.51
C ASN A 94 4.88 39.86 33.71
N GLY A 95 5.98 39.80 32.94
CA GLY A 95 6.91 38.66 32.96
C GLY A 95 7.88 38.74 34.08
N TYR A 96 8.11 37.61 34.73
CA TYR A 96 9.19 37.37 35.67
C TYR A 96 9.98 36.12 35.25
N PHE A 97 11.30 36.26 35.14
CA PHE A 97 12.20 35.18 34.75
C PHE A 97 13.36 35.11 35.75
N ALA A 98 13.77 33.92 36.11
CA ALA A 98 14.87 33.68 37.06
C ALA A 98 15.64 32.40 36.70
N LYS A 99 16.76 32.20 37.38
CA LYS A 99 17.58 30.98 37.27
C LYS A 99 17.94 30.62 35.84
N ASN A 100 18.61 31.54 35.13
CA ASN A 100 18.98 31.32 33.72
C ASN A 100 17.81 31.00 32.79
N LEU A 101 16.62 31.62 33.01
CA LEU A 101 15.39 31.39 32.27
C LEU A 101 14.79 29.98 32.44
N GLU A 102 15.21 29.22 33.46
CA GLU A 102 14.58 27.95 33.83
C GLU A 102 13.29 28.14 34.63
N PHE A 103 13.11 29.29 35.23
CA PHE A 103 11.86 29.71 35.84
C PHE A 103 11.30 30.91 35.11
N ALA A 104 10.02 30.84 34.78
CA ALA A 104 9.28 31.95 34.19
C ALA A 104 7.84 31.96 34.65
N GLU A 105 7.30 33.15 34.92
CA GLU A 105 5.88 33.34 35.22
C GLU A 105 5.39 34.61 34.55
N PHE A 106 4.32 34.52 33.74
CA PHE A 106 3.75 35.68 33.06
C PHE A 106 2.26 35.48 32.70
N ASP A 107 1.61 36.59 32.44
CA ASP A 107 0.19 36.65 32.12
C ASP A 107 -0.05 36.65 30.61
N ASN A 108 -1.26 36.20 30.23
CA ASN A 108 -1.76 36.18 28.85
C ASN A 108 -0.81 35.54 27.83
N PRO A 109 -0.23 34.36 28.15
CA PRO A 109 0.71 33.70 27.25
C PRO A 109 0.09 33.41 25.89
N LYS A 110 0.84 33.75 24.82
CA LYS A 110 0.62 33.31 23.46
C LYS A 110 1.91 32.66 22.99
N ILE A 111 1.87 31.37 22.72
CA ILE A 111 3.02 30.55 22.38
C ILE A 111 2.83 30.00 20.97
N LYS A 112 3.81 30.19 20.12
CA LYS A 112 3.92 29.54 18.82
C LYS A 112 5.10 28.57 18.90
N LEU A 113 4.82 27.30 18.80
CA LEU A 113 5.82 26.24 18.75
C LEU A 113 6.49 26.19 17.37
N ASN A 114 7.67 25.60 17.27
CA ASN A 114 8.46 25.49 16.06
C ASN A 114 7.72 24.77 14.92
N ASP A 115 6.84 23.77 15.21
CA ASP A 115 5.97 23.10 14.22
C ASP A 115 4.78 23.95 13.74
N GLY A 116 4.65 25.20 14.24
CA GLY A 116 3.56 26.11 13.95
C GLY A 116 2.32 25.95 14.85
N SER A 117 2.29 24.98 15.76
CA SER A 117 1.23 24.82 16.76
C SER A 117 1.19 25.99 17.75
N ARG A 118 0.02 26.24 18.30
CA ARG A 118 -0.23 27.38 19.17
C ARG A 118 -0.82 26.96 20.48
N LEU A 119 -0.33 27.61 21.55
CA LEU A 119 -0.84 27.52 22.90
C LEU A 119 -1.16 28.92 23.39
N ILE A 120 -2.32 29.15 23.92
CA ILE A 120 -2.70 30.40 24.59
C ILE A 120 -3.26 30.08 25.96
N GLY A 121 -3.22 31.01 26.91
CA GLY A 121 -3.75 30.79 28.24
C GLY A 121 -3.95 32.08 29.01
N LYS A 122 -4.41 31.96 30.26
CA LYS A 122 -4.55 33.09 31.18
C LYS A 122 -3.21 33.40 31.88
N LYS A 123 -2.49 32.36 32.28
CA LYS A 123 -1.22 32.49 32.99
C LYS A 123 -0.36 31.27 32.68
N ILE A 124 0.93 31.46 32.55
CA ILE A 124 1.92 30.40 32.44
C ILE A 124 2.90 30.44 33.60
N LYS A 125 3.34 29.27 34.02
CA LYS A 125 4.43 29.07 34.94
C LYS A 125 5.37 28.00 34.39
N ARG A 126 6.61 28.38 34.11
CA ARG A 126 7.70 27.46 33.71
C ARG A 126 8.50 27.06 34.93
N ILE A 127 8.79 25.77 35.07
CA ILE A 127 9.67 25.20 36.10
C ILE A 127 10.58 24.18 35.38
N GLY A 128 11.81 24.57 35.14
CA GLY A 128 12.75 23.78 34.35
C GLY A 128 12.23 23.57 32.92
N LYS A 129 11.96 22.32 32.56
CA LYS A 129 11.46 21.94 31.25
C LYS A 129 9.93 21.75 31.19
N ILE A 130 9.22 22.14 32.21
CA ILE A 130 7.77 21.97 32.31
C ILE A 130 7.07 23.32 32.27
N ASP A 131 6.18 23.50 31.30
CA ASP A 131 5.30 24.66 31.16
C ASP A 131 3.90 24.32 31.67
N ILE A 132 3.39 25.07 32.62
CA ILE A 132 2.05 24.92 33.20
C ILE A 132 1.22 26.11 32.80
N ILE A 133 0.20 25.89 31.96
CA ILE A 133 -0.68 26.92 31.42
C ILE A 133 -2.07 26.73 32.02
N SER A 134 -2.56 27.78 32.68
CA SER A 134 -3.91 27.81 33.24
C SER A 134 -4.93 28.34 32.23
N LYS A 135 -6.12 27.72 32.17
CA LYS A 135 -7.18 27.99 31.16
C LYS A 135 -6.58 28.03 29.76
N GLY A 136 -5.86 26.95 29.42
CA GLY A 136 -5.09 26.86 28.19
C GLY A 136 -5.94 26.40 27.02
N VAL A 137 -5.58 26.88 25.82
CA VAL A 137 -6.11 26.41 24.54
C VAL A 137 -4.95 26.00 23.67
N TYR A 138 -5.02 24.79 23.12
CA TYR A 138 -4.06 24.24 22.18
C TYR A 138 -4.71 24.06 20.81
N SER A 139 -4.03 24.48 19.76
CA SER A 139 -4.40 24.20 18.38
C SER A 139 -3.19 24.17 17.46
N PRO A 140 -3.05 23.18 16.56
CA PRO A 140 -2.06 23.20 15.47
C PRO A 140 -2.57 23.99 14.26
N CYS A 141 -3.84 24.42 14.26
CA CYS A 141 -4.47 25.13 13.16
C CYS A 141 -4.16 26.63 13.18
N LYS A 142 -4.05 27.22 12.01
CA LYS A 142 -4.09 28.68 11.88
C LYS A 142 -5.53 29.16 12.08
N SER A 143 -5.71 30.26 12.81
CA SER A 143 -7.03 30.88 12.97
C SER A 143 -7.42 31.59 11.68
N ARG A 144 -8.20 30.92 10.83
CA ARG A 144 -8.63 31.43 9.51
C ARG A 144 -10.12 31.50 9.31
N ILE A 145 -10.87 30.76 10.12
CA ILE A 145 -12.31 30.59 9.93
C ILE A 145 -13.02 31.71 10.67
N LYS A 146 -13.72 32.55 9.90
CA LYS A 146 -14.53 33.64 10.45
C LYS A 146 -15.94 33.13 10.72
N ILE A 147 -16.35 33.09 11.99
CA ILE A 147 -17.69 32.73 12.43
C ILE A 147 -18.25 33.96 13.16
N GLY A 148 -19.15 34.68 12.50
CA GLY A 148 -19.64 35.97 13.01
C GLY A 148 -18.49 36.98 13.17
N ASN A 149 -18.27 37.47 14.37
CA ASN A 149 -17.19 38.40 14.71
C ASN A 149 -15.88 37.71 15.19
N PHE A 150 -15.88 36.38 15.25
CA PHE A 150 -14.73 35.60 15.75
C PHE A 150 -13.94 34.96 14.61
N ILE A 151 -12.62 34.96 14.76
CA ILE A 151 -11.72 34.20 13.91
C ILE A 151 -11.22 33.04 14.76
N CYS A 152 -11.53 31.81 14.37
CA CYS A 152 -11.18 30.61 15.12
C CYS A 152 -10.35 29.61 14.26
N PRO A 153 -9.58 28.73 14.92
CA PRO A 153 -8.98 27.60 14.24
C PRO A 153 -10.06 26.57 13.87
N THR A 154 -9.75 25.70 12.90
CA THR A 154 -10.66 24.60 12.51
C THR A 154 -11.01 23.73 13.70
N TRP A 155 -10.02 23.42 14.55
CA TRP A 155 -10.24 22.72 15.80
C TRP A 155 -9.26 23.17 16.90
N GLN A 156 -9.66 23.00 18.15
CA GLN A 156 -8.87 23.32 19.32
C GLN A 156 -9.25 22.45 20.52
N LEU A 157 -8.28 22.27 21.42
CA LEU A 157 -8.48 21.68 22.75
C LEU A 157 -8.39 22.77 23.81
N GLU A 158 -9.45 22.95 24.57
CA GLU A 158 -9.49 23.85 25.72
C GLU A 158 -9.34 23.03 27.00
N GLY A 159 -8.35 23.33 27.82
CA GLY A 159 -8.13 22.68 29.11
C GLY A 159 -8.15 23.67 30.26
N GLU A 160 -8.64 23.26 31.42
CA GLU A 160 -8.53 24.07 32.64
C GLU A 160 -7.06 24.26 33.00
N LYS A 161 -6.25 23.20 32.79
CA LYS A 161 -4.82 23.20 32.99
C LYS A 161 -4.16 22.38 31.88
N ILE A 162 -3.18 22.99 31.18
CA ILE A 162 -2.32 22.32 30.20
C ILE A 162 -0.91 22.29 30.79
N LEU A 163 -0.31 21.12 30.85
CA LEU A 163 1.09 20.91 31.21
C LEU A 163 1.82 20.43 29.98
N HIS A 164 2.78 21.22 29.50
CA HIS A 164 3.68 20.86 28.42
C HIS A 164 5.02 20.41 29.00
N ASP A 165 5.29 19.14 28.90
CA ASP A 165 6.54 18.51 29.29
C ASP A 165 7.49 18.53 28.10
N ASN A 166 8.43 19.46 28.10
CA ASN A 166 9.43 19.62 27.03
C ASN A 166 10.57 18.58 27.11
N GLU A 167 10.66 17.80 28.18
CA GLU A 167 11.63 16.72 28.29
C GLU A 167 11.09 15.42 27.71
N ASN A 168 9.90 15.02 28.15
CA ASN A 168 9.24 13.79 27.67
C ASN A 168 8.43 14.03 26.40
N LEU A 169 8.28 15.26 25.97
CA LEU A 169 7.55 15.70 24.79
C LEU A 169 6.08 15.24 24.80
N PHE A 170 5.33 15.65 25.84
CA PHE A 170 3.91 15.45 26.02
C PHE A 170 3.15 16.68 26.42
N LEU A 171 1.89 16.73 26.03
CA LEU A 171 0.88 17.66 26.50
C LEU A 171 -0.13 16.91 27.37
N TYR A 172 -0.17 17.23 28.66
CA TYR A 172 -1.17 16.73 29.59
C TYR A 172 -2.25 17.78 29.79
N GLN A 173 -3.50 17.41 29.62
CA GLN A 173 -4.59 18.36 29.73
C GLN A 173 -5.69 17.81 30.66
N LYS A 174 -6.16 18.65 31.58
CA LYS A 174 -7.25 18.32 32.49
C LYS A 174 -8.51 19.07 32.10
N HIS A 175 -9.66 18.40 32.22
CA HIS A 175 -10.98 18.92 31.90
C HIS A 175 -11.03 19.56 30.51
N SER A 176 -10.60 18.79 29.51
CA SER A 176 -10.46 19.26 28.14
C SER A 176 -11.77 19.19 27.37
N LYS A 177 -12.07 20.25 26.63
CA LYS A 177 -13.14 20.32 25.64
C LYS A 177 -12.53 20.43 24.26
N MET A 178 -12.90 19.53 23.38
CA MET A 178 -12.57 19.65 21.98
C MET A 178 -13.64 20.48 21.28
N ARG A 179 -13.20 21.52 20.57
CA ARG A 179 -14.08 22.32 19.72
C ARG A 179 -13.67 22.15 18.25
N VAL A 180 -14.67 22.01 17.41
CA VAL A 180 -14.54 22.05 15.95
C VAL A 180 -15.41 23.21 15.47
N LEU A 181 -14.81 24.12 14.69
CA LEU A 181 -15.49 25.36 14.25
C LEU A 181 -16.15 26.11 15.42
N ASN A 182 -15.44 26.23 16.53
CA ASN A 182 -15.88 26.82 17.79
C ASN A 182 -17.05 26.12 18.49
N THR A 183 -17.59 25.04 17.96
CA THR A 183 -18.65 24.24 18.60
C THR A 183 -18.00 23.13 19.45
N PRO A 184 -18.38 23.00 20.76
CA PRO A 184 -17.86 21.91 21.59
C PRO A 184 -18.49 20.59 21.13
N VAL A 185 -17.60 19.65 20.71
CA VAL A 185 -18.00 18.35 20.16
C VAL A 185 -17.69 17.20 21.11
N PHE A 186 -16.68 17.39 21.97
CA PHE A 186 -16.22 16.32 22.87
C PHE A 186 -15.66 16.87 24.19
N TYR A 187 -15.90 16.15 25.29
CA TYR A 187 -15.33 16.44 26.61
C TYR A 187 -14.51 15.25 27.09
N ILE A 188 -13.28 15.51 27.53
CA ILE A 188 -12.36 14.50 28.02
C ILE A 188 -11.84 14.97 29.40
N PRO A 189 -12.09 14.23 30.49
CA PRO A 189 -11.64 14.62 31.82
C PRO A 189 -10.12 14.77 31.94
N TYR A 190 -9.38 13.88 31.26
CA TYR A 190 -7.94 13.88 31.20
C TYR A 190 -7.45 13.31 29.88
N ILE A 191 -6.64 14.06 29.15
CA ILE A 191 -6.03 13.63 27.89
C ILE A 191 -4.53 13.87 27.90
N VAL A 192 -3.79 12.93 27.33
CA VAL A 192 -2.35 13.03 27.07
C VAL A 192 -2.15 12.93 25.56
N THR A 193 -1.58 13.96 24.99
CA THR A 193 -1.22 13.98 23.56
C THR A 193 0.29 14.13 23.41
N PRO A 194 0.89 13.57 22.34
CA PRO A 194 2.27 13.86 22.02
C PRO A 194 2.46 15.37 21.84
N SER A 195 3.58 15.90 22.31
CA SER A 195 3.98 17.27 21.99
C SER A 195 4.21 17.38 20.48
N PRO A 196 3.80 18.49 19.84
CA PRO A 196 4.10 18.74 18.44
C PRO A 196 5.59 18.70 18.07
N LEU A 197 6.44 18.99 19.04
CA LEU A 197 7.91 18.97 18.88
C LEU A 197 8.49 17.55 18.81
N ARG A 198 7.66 16.55 19.03
CA ARG A 198 8.08 15.17 19.08
C ARG A 198 8.25 14.57 17.69
N LYS A 199 9.45 14.12 17.36
CA LYS A 199 9.77 13.40 16.12
C LYS A 199 9.72 11.88 16.28
N GLU A 200 9.76 11.36 17.52
CA GLU A 200 9.80 9.94 17.81
C GLU A 200 8.40 9.34 17.97
N ARG A 201 8.24 8.11 17.48
CA ARG A 201 7.01 7.33 17.69
C ARG A 201 6.85 6.94 19.15
N LYS A 202 5.62 6.92 19.67
CA LYS A 202 5.32 6.47 21.03
C LYS A 202 4.01 5.69 21.10
N SER A 203 3.94 4.79 22.08
CA SER A 203 2.73 4.04 22.40
C SER A 203 1.62 4.96 22.90
N GLY A 204 0.38 4.65 22.51
CA GLY A 204 -0.80 5.41 22.94
C GLY A 204 -2.06 5.02 22.19
N PHE A 205 -3.20 5.48 22.69
CA PHE A 205 -4.46 5.36 21.98
C PHE A 205 -4.45 6.19 20.71
N LEU A 206 -4.93 5.60 19.64
CA LEU A 206 -5.25 6.30 18.41
C LEU A 206 -6.73 6.73 18.43
N THR A 207 -7.12 7.53 17.46
CA THR A 207 -8.49 8.03 17.38
C THR A 207 -9.46 6.86 17.20
N PRO A 208 -10.52 6.74 18.03
CA PRO A 208 -11.55 5.75 17.87
C PRO A 208 -12.29 5.90 16.55
N SER A 209 -12.89 4.82 16.05
CA SER A 209 -13.65 4.81 14.81
C SER A 209 -15.08 4.35 14.98
N LEU A 210 -15.88 4.88 14.09
CA LEU A 210 -17.24 4.47 13.89
C LEU A 210 -17.45 4.14 12.42
N ALA A 211 -17.90 2.92 12.13
CA ALA A 211 -18.37 2.54 10.81
C ALA A 211 -19.85 2.17 10.90
N LEU A 212 -20.64 2.68 9.98
CA LEU A 212 -22.04 2.37 9.82
C LEU A 212 -22.21 1.55 8.54
N ASN A 213 -22.82 0.39 8.66
CA ASN A 213 -23.16 -0.45 7.53
C ASN A 213 -24.68 -0.51 7.41
N PHE A 214 -25.17 -0.35 6.20
CA PHE A 214 -26.59 -0.42 5.89
C PHE A 214 -26.85 -1.68 5.08
N PHE A 215 -27.65 -2.59 5.64
CA PHE A 215 -28.06 -3.82 4.99
C PHE A 215 -29.56 -3.81 4.78
N ASP A 216 -30.00 -3.60 3.55
CA ASP A 216 -31.42 -3.62 3.22
C ASP A 216 -32.27 -2.71 4.16
N THR A 217 -32.94 -3.29 5.13
CA THR A 217 -33.73 -2.58 6.15
C THR A 217 -33.05 -2.50 7.52
N LYS A 218 -31.84 -3.03 7.66
CA LYS A 218 -31.14 -3.15 8.95
C LYS A 218 -29.83 -2.35 8.93
N THR A 219 -29.54 -1.66 10.01
CA THR A 219 -28.29 -0.91 10.20
C THR A 219 -27.44 -1.60 11.24
N SER A 220 -26.17 -1.83 10.93
CA SER A 220 -25.18 -2.28 11.90
C SER A 220 -24.11 -1.23 12.13
N GLN A 221 -23.52 -1.28 13.30
CA GLN A 221 -22.50 -0.33 13.73
C GLN A 221 -21.27 -1.08 14.24
N SER A 222 -20.10 -0.62 13.83
CA SER A 222 -18.80 -1.09 14.35
C SER A 222 -18.06 0.07 14.99
N THR A 223 -17.67 -0.09 16.26
CA THR A 223 -16.86 0.90 16.97
C THR A 223 -15.53 0.30 17.35
N SER A 224 -14.42 0.97 17.05
CA SER A 224 -13.08 0.50 17.37
C SER A 224 -12.29 1.48 18.23
N PHE A 225 -11.39 0.95 19.06
CA PHE A 225 -10.53 1.69 19.98
C PHE A 225 -9.07 1.27 19.81
N PRO A 226 -8.39 1.69 18.72
CA PRO A 226 -7.05 1.23 18.43
C PRO A 226 -6.03 1.78 19.44
N TYR A 227 -5.10 0.91 19.85
CA TYR A 227 -3.95 1.26 20.69
C TYR A 227 -2.66 0.86 19.98
N TYR A 228 -1.79 1.83 19.79
CA TYR A 228 -0.49 1.64 19.16
C TYR A 228 0.59 1.37 20.22
N PHE A 229 1.32 0.28 20.07
CA PHE A 229 2.48 -0.08 20.87
C PHE A 229 3.76 0.18 20.07
N ASN A 230 4.53 1.17 20.46
CA ASN A 230 5.90 1.35 20.01
C ASN A 230 6.80 0.43 20.85
N ILE A 231 7.00 -0.82 20.40
CA ILE A 231 7.76 -1.82 21.16
C ILE A 231 9.24 -1.52 21.13
N ALA A 232 9.77 -1.17 19.95
CA ALA A 232 11.15 -0.75 19.73
C ALA A 232 11.25 0.06 18.43
N ILE A 233 12.44 0.55 18.09
CA ILE A 233 12.67 1.33 16.87
C ILE A 233 12.36 0.55 15.60
N ASP A 234 12.52 -0.77 15.65
CA ASP A 234 12.37 -1.70 14.53
C ASP A 234 11.06 -2.51 14.56
N LYS A 235 10.21 -2.35 15.60
CA LYS A 235 9.00 -3.15 15.78
C LYS A 235 7.87 -2.40 16.47
N GLU A 236 6.67 -2.69 16.02
CA GLU A 236 5.43 -2.06 16.46
C GLU A 236 4.28 -3.05 16.46
N LEU A 237 3.27 -2.79 17.27
CA LEU A 237 2.02 -3.52 17.30
C LEU A 237 0.86 -2.52 17.36
N LEU A 238 -0.10 -2.67 16.47
CA LEU A 238 -1.39 -2.01 16.57
C LEU A 238 -2.42 -3.02 17.05
N PHE A 239 -2.98 -2.78 18.21
CA PHE A 239 -4.09 -3.54 18.78
C PHE A 239 -5.39 -2.77 18.62
N THR A 240 -6.37 -3.37 17.93
CA THR A 240 -7.65 -2.73 17.64
C THR A 240 -8.80 -3.60 18.13
N PRO A 241 -9.28 -3.41 19.36
CA PRO A 241 -10.54 -3.98 19.80
C PRO A 241 -11.71 -3.25 19.12
N MET A 242 -12.69 -4.03 18.66
CA MET A 242 -13.88 -3.54 17.98
C MET A 242 -15.13 -4.20 18.58
N ILE A 243 -16.20 -3.43 18.65
CA ILE A 243 -17.53 -3.91 19.04
C ILE A 243 -18.44 -3.73 17.83
N ASN A 244 -19.01 -4.84 17.37
CA ASN A 244 -19.96 -4.89 16.28
C ASN A 244 -21.35 -5.15 16.88
N TYR A 245 -22.34 -4.33 16.51
CA TYR A 245 -23.71 -4.47 17.00
C TYR A 245 -24.74 -3.93 16.00
N GLY A 246 -25.96 -4.43 16.10
CA GLY A 246 -27.07 -4.01 15.26
C GLY A 246 -27.50 -5.05 14.22
N GLY A 247 -28.64 -4.85 13.61
CA GLY A 247 -29.30 -5.81 12.74
C GLY A 247 -28.52 -6.10 11.45
N GLY A 248 -28.22 -7.38 11.17
CA GLY A 248 -27.57 -7.83 9.94
C GLY A 248 -26.10 -8.20 10.07
N VAL A 249 -25.49 -7.95 11.24
CA VAL A 249 -24.18 -8.47 11.63
C VAL A 249 -24.35 -9.25 12.92
N ASP A 250 -23.68 -10.39 13.04
CA ASP A 250 -23.62 -11.12 14.31
C ASP A 250 -22.97 -10.19 15.35
N GLU A 251 -23.66 -9.96 16.46
CA GLU A 251 -23.12 -9.16 17.56
C GLU A 251 -21.83 -9.82 18.03
N SER A 252 -20.71 -9.14 17.84
CA SER A 252 -19.40 -9.72 18.09
C SER A 252 -18.42 -8.73 18.66
N GLN A 253 -17.47 -9.26 19.41
CA GLN A 253 -16.26 -8.56 19.79
C GLN A 253 -15.14 -9.02 18.87
N ARG A 254 -14.60 -8.08 18.10
CA ARG A 254 -13.47 -8.34 17.19
C ARG A 254 -12.19 -7.77 17.77
N PHE A 255 -11.14 -8.54 17.68
CA PHE A 255 -9.81 -8.14 18.08
C PHE A 255 -8.85 -8.27 16.91
N VAL A 256 -8.21 -7.17 16.53
CA VAL A 256 -7.22 -7.12 15.45
C VAL A 256 -5.86 -6.78 16.01
N PHE A 257 -4.85 -7.57 15.68
CA PHE A 257 -3.45 -7.38 16.04
C PHE A 257 -2.61 -7.27 14.77
N ASP A 258 -2.17 -6.06 14.47
CA ASP A 258 -1.24 -5.79 13.36
C ASP A 258 0.17 -5.62 13.91
N TYR A 259 1.03 -6.62 13.71
CA TYR A 259 2.42 -6.56 14.12
C TYR A 259 3.33 -6.36 12.92
N ASN A 260 4.23 -5.37 13.02
CA ASN A 260 5.22 -5.07 12.02
C ASN A 260 6.61 -5.03 12.64
N GLN A 261 7.58 -5.68 12.00
CA GLN A 261 8.98 -5.66 12.40
C GLN A 261 9.90 -5.54 11.19
N VAL A 262 10.85 -4.62 11.26
CA VAL A 262 12.00 -4.57 10.35
C VAL A 262 13.13 -5.40 10.96
N ILE A 263 13.62 -6.38 10.23
CA ILE A 263 14.73 -7.24 10.65
C ILE A 263 15.93 -7.02 9.75
N SER A 264 17.11 -7.38 10.21
CA SER A 264 18.31 -7.30 9.36
C SER A 264 18.13 -8.10 8.08
N GLY A 265 18.14 -7.41 6.94
CA GLY A 265 17.94 -8.00 5.61
C GLY A 265 16.50 -8.34 5.26
N GLY A 266 15.49 -7.80 5.98
CA GLY A 266 14.11 -8.12 5.66
C GLY A 266 13.04 -7.47 6.52
N SER A 267 11.84 -8.07 6.48
CA SER A 267 10.69 -7.60 7.25
C SER A 267 9.78 -8.76 7.67
N PHE A 268 9.09 -8.58 8.77
CA PHE A 268 8.04 -9.45 9.26
C PHE A 268 6.78 -8.63 9.52
N LYS A 269 5.67 -9.04 8.94
CA LYS A 269 4.35 -8.45 9.17
C LYS A 269 3.36 -9.57 9.42
N THR A 270 2.52 -9.40 10.42
CA THR A 270 1.42 -10.33 10.69
C THR A 270 0.20 -9.60 11.18
N ASP A 271 -0.95 -9.98 10.65
CA ASP A 271 -2.27 -9.54 11.03
C ASP A 271 -3.03 -10.75 11.56
N LEU A 272 -3.39 -10.71 12.81
CA LEU A 272 -4.25 -11.69 13.46
C LEU A 272 -5.57 -10.99 13.79
N THR A 273 -6.65 -11.50 13.21
CA THR A 273 -8.01 -11.03 13.49
C THR A 273 -8.83 -12.18 14.01
N PHE A 274 -9.56 -11.98 15.09
CA PHE A 274 -10.54 -12.96 15.57
C PHE A 274 -11.79 -12.27 16.12
N ASP A 275 -12.93 -12.93 15.90
CA ASP A 275 -14.23 -12.55 16.40
C ASP A 275 -14.66 -13.54 17.48
N SER A 276 -15.27 -13.02 18.53
CA SER A 276 -15.92 -13.84 19.58
C SER A 276 -17.39 -13.51 19.62
N ASN A 277 -18.21 -14.48 19.24
CA ASN A 277 -19.68 -14.38 19.19
C ASN A 277 -20.29 -15.32 20.23
N PHE A 278 -21.39 -14.90 20.84
CA PHE A 278 -22.18 -15.75 21.73
C PHE A 278 -23.45 -16.20 21.01
N GLU A 279 -23.58 -17.49 20.77
CA GLU A 279 -24.77 -18.08 20.14
C GLU A 279 -25.80 -18.44 21.19
N ASN A 280 -26.95 -17.76 21.16
CA ASN A 280 -28.02 -17.90 22.16
C ASN A 280 -29.07 -19.00 21.81
N GLU A 281 -29.13 -19.45 20.54
CA GLU A 281 -30.35 -20.13 20.07
C GLU A 281 -30.42 -21.64 20.38
N ASP A 282 -29.29 -22.37 20.53
CA ASP A 282 -29.37 -23.80 20.85
C ASP A 282 -28.29 -24.39 21.79
N ASN A 283 -27.16 -23.73 22.00
CA ASN A 283 -26.02 -24.34 22.70
C ASN A 283 -25.32 -23.52 23.79
N ASN A 284 -25.66 -22.26 24.01
CA ASN A 284 -24.95 -21.35 24.94
C ASN A 284 -23.41 -21.43 24.78
N LYS A 285 -22.92 -21.42 23.54
CA LYS A 285 -21.51 -21.64 23.19
C LYS A 285 -20.88 -20.40 22.58
N TRP A 286 -19.67 -20.08 23.03
CA TRP A 286 -18.84 -19.10 22.35
C TRP A 286 -18.29 -19.70 21.06
N LEU A 287 -18.59 -19.04 19.93
CA LEU A 287 -17.98 -19.33 18.64
C LEU A 287 -16.85 -18.35 18.41
N THR A 288 -15.74 -18.84 17.90
CA THR A 288 -14.58 -18.01 17.58
C THR A 288 -14.14 -18.28 16.16
N ASP A 289 -14.24 -17.26 15.34
CA ASP A 289 -13.68 -17.26 13.99
C ASP A 289 -12.40 -16.39 13.97
N ALA A 290 -11.43 -16.82 13.17
CA ALA A 290 -10.14 -16.14 13.10
C ALA A 290 -9.55 -16.14 11.69
N SER A 291 -8.70 -15.14 11.43
CA SER A 291 -7.79 -15.11 10.28
C SER A 291 -6.39 -14.72 10.68
N LEU A 292 -5.41 -15.30 10.01
CA LEU A 292 -4.00 -15.00 10.17
C LEU A 292 -3.39 -14.70 8.80
N ILE A 293 -2.94 -13.47 8.60
CA ILE A 293 -2.24 -13.03 7.39
C ILE A 293 -0.82 -12.70 7.78
N THR A 294 0.16 -13.41 7.19
CA THR A 294 1.57 -13.23 7.56
C THR A 294 2.42 -13.04 6.31
N LYS A 295 3.27 -12.03 6.32
CA LYS A 295 4.30 -11.79 5.32
C LYS A 295 5.65 -11.69 6.00
N TYR A 296 6.54 -12.62 5.66
CA TYR A 296 7.90 -12.65 6.12
C TYR A 296 8.84 -12.69 4.93
N ASN A 297 9.82 -11.82 4.92
CA ASN A 297 10.85 -11.78 3.89
C ASN A 297 12.19 -11.51 4.56
N LYS A 298 13.17 -12.37 4.32
CA LYS A 298 14.53 -12.22 4.86
C LYS A 298 15.59 -12.70 3.87
N ASN A 299 16.53 -11.83 3.56
CA ASN A 299 17.76 -12.21 2.89
C ASN A 299 18.68 -12.87 3.94
N LEU A 300 18.97 -14.16 3.78
CA LEU A 300 19.89 -14.91 4.64
C LEU A 300 21.32 -14.46 4.39
N ASN A 301 21.63 -14.25 3.10
CA ASN A 301 22.89 -13.72 2.59
C ASN A 301 22.66 -13.12 1.19
N GLN A 302 23.71 -12.83 0.45
CA GLN A 302 23.63 -12.27 -0.91
C GLN A 302 22.95 -13.21 -1.93
N ASN A 303 22.96 -14.51 -1.66
CA ASN A 303 22.49 -15.54 -2.60
C ASN A 303 21.17 -16.21 -2.16
N PHE A 304 20.80 -16.16 -0.89
CA PHE A 304 19.61 -16.85 -0.38
C PHE A 304 18.61 -15.93 0.30
N ARG A 305 17.34 -16.17 0.00
CA ARG A 305 16.19 -15.47 0.59
C ARG A 305 15.12 -16.46 1.04
N ILE A 306 14.54 -16.22 2.20
CA ILE A 306 13.34 -16.91 2.68
C ILE A 306 12.17 -15.94 2.58
N GLN A 307 11.04 -16.45 2.09
CA GLN A 307 9.77 -15.73 2.06
C GLN A 307 8.65 -16.63 2.60
N VAL A 308 7.80 -16.05 3.43
CA VAL A 308 6.52 -16.65 3.83
C VAL A 308 5.44 -15.65 3.47
N ASP A 309 4.46 -16.10 2.72
CA ASP A 309 3.24 -15.36 2.40
C ASP A 309 2.07 -16.28 2.73
N SER A 310 1.36 -15.97 3.80
CA SER A 310 0.33 -16.83 4.38
C SER A 310 -0.96 -16.07 4.58
N ALA A 311 -2.06 -16.66 4.15
CA ALA A 311 -3.41 -16.23 4.47
C ALA A 311 -4.22 -17.46 4.89
N LEU A 312 -4.63 -17.50 6.15
CA LEU A 312 -5.38 -18.58 6.77
C LEU A 312 -6.64 -18.02 7.41
N GLN A 313 -7.71 -18.80 7.37
CA GLN A 313 -8.96 -18.50 8.07
C GLN A 313 -9.59 -19.78 8.62
N THR A 314 -10.36 -19.65 9.70
CA THR A 314 -11.03 -20.78 10.35
C THR A 314 -12.32 -21.16 9.67
N SER A 315 -13.11 -20.18 9.25
CA SER A 315 -14.34 -20.36 8.48
C SER A 315 -14.21 -19.77 7.08
N LYS A 316 -14.92 -20.34 6.12
CA LYS A 316 -14.99 -19.80 4.76
C LYS A 316 -15.53 -18.37 4.78
N ASN A 317 -15.04 -17.54 3.88
CA ASN A 317 -15.46 -16.12 3.72
C ASN A 317 -15.18 -15.22 4.93
N TYR A 318 -14.45 -15.67 5.96
CA TYR A 318 -14.16 -14.85 7.13
C TYR A 318 -13.35 -13.58 6.77
N ILE A 319 -12.29 -13.71 5.96
CA ILE A 319 -11.51 -12.55 5.47
C ILE A 319 -12.39 -11.63 4.64
N GLN A 320 -13.27 -12.18 3.79
CA GLN A 320 -14.19 -11.40 2.98
C GLN A 320 -15.19 -10.60 3.82
N LYS A 321 -15.72 -11.18 4.88
CA LYS A 321 -16.62 -10.51 5.83
C LYS A 321 -15.92 -9.44 6.67
N THR A 322 -14.68 -9.71 7.10
CA THR A 322 -13.96 -8.83 8.04
C THR A 322 -13.11 -7.79 7.36
N LYS A 323 -12.62 -8.07 6.14
CA LYS A 323 -11.73 -7.21 5.34
C LYS A 323 -12.24 -7.09 3.88
N PRO A 324 -13.46 -6.61 3.64
CA PRO A 324 -14.11 -6.64 2.31
C PRO A 324 -13.34 -5.85 1.23
N ASN A 325 -12.39 -5.03 1.63
CA ASN A 325 -11.58 -4.20 0.74
C ASN A 325 -10.13 -4.72 0.57
N ASP A 326 -9.80 -5.87 1.16
CA ASP A 326 -8.51 -6.53 0.95
C ASP A 326 -8.55 -7.34 -0.35
N ASP A 327 -7.45 -7.36 -1.10
CA ASP A 327 -7.33 -8.14 -2.34
C ASP A 327 -7.57 -9.64 -2.11
N LEU A 328 -7.30 -10.15 -0.89
CA LEU A 328 -7.54 -11.54 -0.51
C LEU A 328 -9.04 -11.89 -0.49
N SER A 329 -9.89 -10.89 -0.26
CA SER A 329 -11.36 -11.08 -0.22
C SER A 329 -11.96 -11.44 -1.59
N TYR A 330 -11.26 -11.11 -2.67
CA TYR A 330 -11.69 -11.38 -4.05
C TYR A 330 -11.04 -12.62 -4.66
N LYS A 331 -10.17 -13.30 -3.92
CA LYS A 331 -9.53 -14.53 -4.40
C LYS A 331 -10.42 -15.74 -4.16
N ASN A 332 -10.56 -16.59 -5.15
CA ASN A 332 -11.28 -17.86 -5.02
C ASN A 332 -10.61 -18.81 -4.01
N SER A 333 -9.30 -18.70 -3.85
CA SER A 333 -8.53 -19.47 -2.87
C SER A 333 -7.49 -18.63 -2.17
N LEU A 334 -7.30 -18.88 -0.89
CA LEU A 334 -6.24 -18.34 -0.06
C LEU A 334 -5.02 -19.26 -0.14
N SER A 335 -3.84 -18.69 -0.22
CA SER A 335 -2.58 -19.43 -0.31
C SER A 335 -1.68 -19.17 0.89
N THR A 336 -1.01 -20.22 1.36
CA THR A 336 0.10 -20.16 2.30
C THR A 336 1.34 -20.75 1.63
N ASN A 337 2.31 -19.90 1.36
CA ASN A 337 3.52 -20.22 0.62
C ASN A 337 4.75 -20.00 1.50
N LEU A 338 5.57 -21.03 1.67
CA LEU A 338 6.90 -20.94 2.24
C LEU A 338 7.91 -21.15 1.12
N ASN A 339 8.73 -20.16 0.83
CA ASN A 339 9.70 -20.18 -0.27
C ASN A 339 11.11 -20.01 0.26
N LEU A 340 12.02 -20.88 -0.22
CA LEU A 340 13.47 -20.68 -0.16
C LEU A 340 13.97 -20.43 -1.57
N GLU A 341 14.56 -19.27 -1.79
CA GLU A 341 15.08 -18.86 -3.09
C GLU A 341 16.59 -18.71 -3.04
N GLY A 342 17.25 -19.13 -4.11
CA GLY A 342 18.68 -19.00 -4.31
C GLY A 342 18.99 -18.31 -5.64
N PHE A 343 19.93 -17.39 -5.65
CA PHE A 343 20.32 -16.57 -6.79
C PHE A 343 21.81 -16.64 -7.01
N ASN A 344 22.26 -16.76 -8.26
CA ASN A 344 23.66 -16.75 -8.64
C ASN A 344 24.52 -17.76 -7.87
N LEU A 345 24.03 -19.00 -7.72
CA LEU A 345 24.69 -20.04 -6.92
C LEU A 345 25.93 -20.63 -7.62
N ARG A 346 25.85 -20.80 -8.93
CA ARG A 346 26.91 -21.42 -9.78
C ARG A 346 27.36 -20.46 -10.86
N LYS A 347 26.43 -19.64 -11.40
CA LYS A 347 26.67 -18.70 -12.49
C LYS A 347 25.83 -17.45 -12.26
N VAL A 348 26.16 -16.38 -12.95
CA VAL A 348 25.28 -15.22 -13.07
C VAL A 348 23.98 -15.69 -13.73
N ASP A 349 22.83 -15.24 -13.21
CA ASP A 349 21.47 -15.52 -13.69
C ASP A 349 20.91 -16.93 -13.40
N ASP A 350 21.58 -17.80 -12.64
CA ASP A 350 20.89 -19.00 -12.18
C ASP A 350 19.93 -18.70 -10.99
N TYR A 351 18.84 -19.46 -10.94
CA TYR A 351 17.79 -19.27 -9.94
C TYR A 351 17.27 -20.62 -9.45
N PHE A 352 17.22 -20.76 -8.15
CA PHE A 352 16.70 -21.92 -7.46
C PHE A 352 15.54 -21.52 -6.54
N LYS A 353 14.49 -22.33 -6.51
CA LYS A 353 13.36 -22.11 -5.62
C LYS A 353 12.84 -23.45 -5.09
N VAL A 354 12.66 -23.52 -3.79
CA VAL A 354 11.87 -24.56 -3.12
C VAL A 354 10.65 -23.91 -2.49
N SER A 355 9.47 -24.42 -2.79
CA SER A 355 8.22 -23.92 -2.27
C SER A 355 7.42 -25.03 -1.57
N LEU A 356 6.82 -24.68 -0.46
CA LEU A 356 5.76 -25.48 0.19
C LEU A 356 4.49 -24.66 0.13
N ASN A 357 3.43 -25.20 -0.51
CA ASN A 357 2.22 -24.43 -0.78
C ASN A 357 1.01 -25.18 -0.21
N PHE A 358 0.23 -24.44 0.55
CA PHE A 358 -1.06 -24.86 1.09
C PHE A 358 -2.13 -23.90 0.59
N TYR A 359 -3.32 -24.43 0.33
CA TYR A 359 -4.43 -23.62 -0.16
C TYR A 359 -5.69 -23.91 0.63
N GLN A 360 -6.54 -22.90 0.79
CA GLN A 360 -7.90 -23.01 1.33
C GLN A 360 -8.86 -22.35 0.33
N THR A 361 -10.03 -22.94 0.12
CA THR A 361 -11.04 -22.26 -0.68
C THR A 361 -11.66 -21.11 0.10
N ASN A 362 -11.92 -20.01 -0.61
CA ASN A 362 -12.67 -18.88 -0.12
C ASN A 362 -14.15 -18.92 -0.60
N GLN A 363 -14.49 -19.91 -1.41
CA GLN A 363 -15.83 -20.12 -1.96
C GLN A 363 -16.63 -21.09 -1.07
N GLU A 364 -17.86 -20.71 -0.73
CA GLU A 364 -18.69 -21.46 0.20
C GLU A 364 -19.10 -22.84 -0.36
N ASN A 365 -19.40 -22.90 -1.64
CA ASN A 365 -19.88 -24.11 -2.31
C ASN A 365 -18.77 -25.08 -2.77
N GLU A 366 -17.50 -24.73 -2.61
CA GLU A 366 -16.39 -25.61 -2.98
C GLU A 366 -15.99 -26.55 -1.85
N ASP A 367 -15.71 -27.81 -2.20
CA ASP A 367 -15.24 -28.83 -1.27
C ASP A 367 -13.73 -28.66 -1.02
N ASN A 368 -13.32 -28.38 0.22
CA ASN A 368 -11.89 -28.30 0.60
C ASN A 368 -11.11 -29.59 0.28
N LYS A 369 -11.77 -30.75 0.12
CA LYS A 369 -11.12 -32.01 -0.19
C LYS A 369 -10.51 -32.09 -1.58
N ILE A 370 -10.96 -31.22 -2.50
CA ILE A 370 -10.38 -31.11 -3.86
C ILE A 370 -9.22 -30.12 -3.92
N ILE A 371 -9.00 -29.34 -2.87
CA ILE A 371 -7.95 -28.32 -2.83
C ILE A 371 -6.58 -29.00 -2.66
N PRO A 372 -5.56 -28.63 -3.45
CA PRO A 372 -4.26 -29.29 -3.43
C PRO A 372 -3.38 -28.83 -2.27
N ILE A 373 -2.49 -29.71 -1.84
CA ILE A 373 -1.31 -29.42 -1.05
C ILE A 373 -0.11 -29.77 -1.92
N VAL A 374 0.85 -28.84 -2.03
CA VAL A 374 2.04 -29.01 -2.88
C VAL A 374 3.29 -29.03 -1.99
N LEU A 375 3.88 -30.21 -1.82
CA LEU A 375 5.00 -30.46 -0.92
C LEU A 375 5.99 -31.48 -1.50
N PRO A 376 7.20 -31.08 -1.93
CA PRO A 376 7.61 -29.72 -2.30
C PRO A 376 7.30 -29.37 -3.76
N ASN A 377 7.46 -28.10 -4.12
CA ASN A 377 7.68 -27.65 -5.49
C ASN A 377 9.12 -27.10 -5.59
N ILE A 378 9.97 -27.73 -6.39
CA ILE A 378 11.38 -27.37 -6.57
C ILE A 378 11.57 -26.92 -8.01
N LYS A 379 12.12 -25.74 -8.21
CA LYS A 379 12.46 -25.21 -9.54
C LYS A 379 13.89 -24.74 -9.57
N TYR A 380 14.62 -25.17 -10.58
CA TYR A 380 15.99 -24.73 -10.83
C TYR A 380 16.15 -24.28 -12.28
N PHE A 381 16.42 -23.00 -12.45
CA PHE A 381 16.80 -22.37 -13.72
C PHE A 381 18.31 -22.26 -13.77
N LEU A 382 18.93 -22.88 -14.76
CA LEU A 382 20.38 -23.02 -14.87
C LEU A 382 21.08 -21.80 -15.52
N GLY A 383 20.35 -20.68 -15.68
CA GLY A 383 20.85 -19.48 -16.32
C GLY A 383 20.96 -19.58 -17.83
N TYR A 384 21.35 -18.49 -18.44
CA TYR A 384 21.56 -18.42 -19.89
C TYR A 384 23.02 -18.78 -20.25
N LYS A 385 23.18 -19.43 -21.38
CA LYS A 385 24.48 -19.67 -22.02
C LYS A 385 24.42 -19.15 -23.45
N ASN A 386 25.35 -18.28 -23.80
CA ASN A 386 25.51 -17.79 -25.17
C ASN A 386 26.74 -18.42 -25.77
N HIS A 387 26.57 -19.08 -26.89
CA HIS A 387 27.68 -19.66 -27.69
C HIS A 387 27.40 -19.37 -29.16
N ASP A 388 28.27 -18.61 -29.81
CA ASP A 388 28.17 -18.21 -31.22
C ASP A 388 26.83 -17.62 -31.63
N GLY A 389 26.22 -16.81 -30.75
CA GLY A 389 24.93 -16.19 -30.96
C GLY A 389 23.72 -17.12 -30.71
N PHE A 390 23.98 -18.36 -30.24
CA PHE A 390 22.92 -19.23 -29.72
C PHE A 390 22.74 -19.04 -28.24
N VAL A 391 21.53 -18.67 -27.84
CA VAL A 391 21.18 -18.52 -26.43
C VAL A 391 20.44 -19.78 -25.97
N ASN A 392 21.01 -20.45 -25.00
CA ASN A 392 20.43 -21.66 -24.41
C ASN A 392 20.04 -21.42 -22.99
N SER A 393 18.94 -21.97 -22.55
CA SER A 393 18.56 -22.03 -21.14
C SER A 393 17.91 -23.36 -20.78
N SER A 394 18.01 -23.74 -19.53
CA SER A 394 17.45 -25.00 -19.03
C SER A 394 16.77 -24.80 -17.69
N THR A 395 15.58 -25.35 -17.54
CA THR A 395 14.81 -25.33 -16.29
C THR A 395 14.46 -26.74 -15.90
N ILE A 396 14.74 -27.11 -14.67
CA ILE A 396 14.31 -28.37 -14.06
C ILE A 396 13.29 -28.04 -12.99
N GLU A 397 12.18 -28.75 -13.00
CA GLU A 397 11.08 -28.59 -12.03
C GLU A 397 10.65 -29.94 -11.52
N PHE A 398 10.45 -30.02 -10.23
CA PHE A 398 9.84 -31.17 -9.55
C PHE A 398 8.72 -30.66 -8.68
N TYR A 399 7.53 -31.26 -8.79
CA TYR A 399 6.48 -31.04 -7.81
C TYR A 399 5.84 -32.35 -7.34
N ASN A 400 5.34 -32.33 -6.11
CA ASN A 400 4.54 -33.37 -5.53
C ASN A 400 3.24 -32.74 -4.97
N ILE A 401 2.13 -33.11 -5.59
CA ILE A 401 0.80 -32.59 -5.29
C ILE A 401 -0.06 -33.73 -4.74
N PHE A 402 -0.84 -33.46 -3.70
CA PHE A 402 -1.83 -34.38 -3.18
C PHE A 402 -3.06 -33.64 -2.66
N ARG A 403 -4.20 -34.33 -2.68
CA ARG A 403 -5.50 -33.89 -2.17
C ARG A 403 -6.31 -35.08 -1.67
N GLU A 404 -7.37 -34.82 -0.90
CA GLU A 404 -8.18 -35.91 -0.35
C GLU A 404 -9.06 -36.56 -1.41
N LYS A 405 -9.57 -35.78 -2.39
CA LYS A 405 -10.52 -36.25 -3.41
C LYS A 405 -10.07 -35.80 -4.81
N SER A 406 -10.13 -36.73 -5.75
CA SER A 406 -9.90 -36.43 -7.18
C SER A 406 -11.19 -35.96 -7.89
N ASN A 407 -11.03 -35.37 -9.07
CA ASN A 407 -12.12 -35.05 -9.98
C ASN A 407 -11.69 -35.31 -11.45
N LEU A 408 -12.53 -34.95 -12.42
CA LEU A 408 -12.25 -35.13 -13.84
C LEU A 408 -11.02 -34.31 -14.36
N VAL A 409 -10.62 -33.27 -13.64
CA VAL A 409 -9.46 -32.44 -13.98
C VAL A 409 -8.22 -32.83 -13.19
N HIS A 410 -8.39 -33.12 -11.90
CA HIS A 410 -7.32 -33.30 -10.93
C HIS A 410 -7.26 -34.71 -10.36
N ALA A 411 -6.07 -35.30 -10.30
CA ALA A 411 -5.81 -36.57 -9.64
C ALA A 411 -5.72 -36.37 -8.11
N LYS A 412 -5.88 -37.45 -7.36
CA LYS A 412 -5.66 -37.47 -5.91
C LYS A 412 -4.19 -37.18 -5.58
N LYS A 413 -3.26 -37.71 -6.38
CA LYS A 413 -1.85 -37.42 -6.24
C LYS A 413 -1.18 -37.34 -7.59
N GLN A 414 -0.27 -36.38 -7.77
CA GLN A 414 0.60 -36.29 -8.93
C GLN A 414 2.00 -35.83 -8.55
N GLN A 415 2.97 -36.60 -8.99
CA GLN A 415 4.37 -36.21 -8.96
C GLN A 415 4.82 -35.95 -10.39
N LYS A 416 5.57 -34.87 -10.60
CA LYS A 416 6.09 -34.50 -11.92
C LYS A 416 7.54 -34.10 -11.82
N ILE A 417 8.36 -34.64 -12.68
CA ILE A 417 9.69 -34.13 -12.99
C ILE A 417 9.63 -33.58 -14.41
N SER A 418 9.97 -32.32 -14.58
CA SER A 418 9.96 -31.64 -15.87
C SER A 418 11.33 -30.99 -16.13
N HIS A 419 11.90 -31.28 -17.29
CA HIS A 419 13.05 -30.59 -17.83
C HIS A 419 12.64 -29.85 -19.09
N LYS A 420 12.74 -28.51 -19.05
CA LYS A 420 12.48 -27.61 -20.18
C LYS A 420 13.80 -27.08 -20.67
N TYR A 421 14.14 -27.37 -21.93
CA TYR A 421 15.30 -26.83 -22.61
C TYR A 421 14.89 -25.87 -23.69
N ASN A 422 15.39 -24.63 -23.63
CA ASN A 422 15.15 -23.59 -24.64
C ASN A 422 16.45 -23.32 -25.40
N PHE A 423 16.28 -23.10 -26.69
CA PHE A 423 17.34 -22.77 -27.60
C PHE A 423 16.84 -21.71 -28.58
N THR A 424 17.50 -20.56 -28.63
CA THR A 424 17.13 -19.43 -29.48
C THR A 424 18.34 -18.92 -30.25
N LYS A 425 18.16 -18.63 -31.54
CA LYS A 425 19.12 -17.89 -32.36
C LYS A 425 18.45 -16.76 -33.08
N GLU A 426 18.95 -15.57 -32.90
CA GLU A 426 18.48 -14.37 -33.62
C GLU A 426 19.52 -13.95 -34.65
N LEU A 427 19.04 -13.64 -35.85
CA LEU A 427 19.83 -13.15 -36.97
C LEU A 427 19.18 -11.87 -37.52
N ILE A 428 20.01 -10.88 -37.84
CA ILE A 428 19.57 -9.70 -38.58
C ILE A 428 20.08 -9.82 -39.99
N LYS A 429 19.22 -10.10 -40.97
CA LYS A 429 19.54 -10.14 -42.39
C LYS A 429 18.44 -9.48 -43.19
N PHE A 430 18.79 -8.80 -44.29
CA PHE A 430 17.85 -8.13 -45.18
C PHE A 430 16.91 -7.15 -44.46
N ASN A 431 17.45 -6.41 -43.49
CA ASN A 431 16.68 -5.51 -42.59
C ASN A 431 15.57 -6.21 -41.80
N SER A 432 15.60 -7.51 -41.72
CA SER A 432 14.66 -8.35 -40.99
C SER A 432 15.33 -8.99 -39.80
N LYS A 433 14.62 -9.05 -38.67
CA LYS A 433 14.98 -9.90 -37.53
C LYS A 433 14.39 -11.28 -37.79
N ILE A 434 15.25 -12.30 -37.87
CA ILE A 434 14.85 -13.69 -38.02
C ILE A 434 15.23 -14.42 -36.73
N SER A 435 14.26 -15.08 -36.10
CA SER A 435 14.46 -15.85 -34.87
C SER A 435 14.16 -17.33 -35.13
N PHE A 436 15.06 -18.19 -34.66
CA PHE A 436 14.86 -19.63 -34.60
C PHE A 436 14.74 -20.02 -33.14
N ASP A 437 13.58 -20.56 -32.77
CA ASP A 437 13.31 -20.93 -31.39
C ASP A 437 12.94 -22.41 -31.29
N THR A 438 13.48 -23.07 -30.31
CA THR A 438 13.20 -24.48 -30.03
C THR A 438 13.00 -24.65 -28.53
N ILE A 439 11.90 -25.29 -28.14
CA ILE A 439 11.66 -25.72 -26.77
C ILE A 439 11.50 -27.24 -26.77
N ILE A 440 12.17 -27.90 -25.86
CA ILE A 440 12.06 -29.34 -25.67
C ILE A 440 11.62 -29.58 -24.22
N TYR A 441 10.45 -30.18 -24.07
CA TYR A 441 9.94 -30.64 -22.77
C TYR A 441 10.21 -32.15 -22.64
N ASN A 442 10.91 -32.52 -21.56
CA ASN A 442 11.10 -33.91 -21.11
C ASN A 442 10.39 -34.03 -19.76
N GLN A 443 9.32 -34.81 -19.67
CA GLN A 443 8.49 -34.88 -18.48
C GLN A 443 8.18 -36.31 -18.10
N ILE A 444 8.28 -36.56 -16.81
CA ILE A 444 7.89 -37.84 -16.19
C ILE A 444 6.81 -37.51 -15.18
N PHE A 445 5.68 -38.20 -15.29
CA PHE A 445 4.55 -38.08 -14.38
C PHE A 445 4.33 -39.40 -13.67
N ASN A 446 4.02 -39.36 -12.38
CA ASN A 446 3.44 -40.45 -11.64
C ASN A 446 2.09 -39.97 -11.08
N THR A 447 1.01 -40.48 -11.63
CA THR A 447 -0.36 -40.03 -11.32
C THR A 447 -1.09 -41.15 -10.60
N GLU A 448 -1.77 -40.84 -9.50
CA GLU A 448 -2.53 -41.80 -8.66
C GLU A 448 -3.98 -41.35 -8.55
N ASP A 449 -4.90 -42.25 -8.76
CA ASP A 449 -6.35 -42.08 -8.63
C ASP A 449 -6.92 -40.89 -9.41
N LYS A 450 -6.58 -40.81 -10.70
CA LYS A 450 -7.17 -39.81 -11.63
C LYS A 450 -8.54 -40.29 -12.10
N LEU A 451 -9.61 -39.59 -11.77
CA LEU A 451 -10.97 -39.88 -12.27
C LEU A 451 -11.03 -39.59 -13.77
N ILE A 452 -11.40 -40.61 -14.57
CA ILE A 452 -11.53 -40.48 -16.02
C ILE A 452 -12.99 -40.34 -16.43
N TYR A 453 -13.85 -41.19 -15.85
CA TYR A 453 -15.28 -41.24 -16.16
C TYR A 453 -15.99 -41.98 -15.02
N GLU A 454 -17.07 -41.42 -14.49
CA GLU A 454 -17.81 -42.00 -13.32
C GLU A 454 -16.83 -42.49 -12.25
N ASP A 455 -16.92 -43.70 -11.81
CA ASP A 455 -16.04 -44.32 -10.79
C ASP A 455 -14.77 -44.97 -11.37
N ASN A 456 -14.42 -44.65 -12.63
CA ASN A 456 -13.25 -45.19 -13.28
C ASN A 456 -12.00 -44.35 -13.02
N TYR A 457 -11.10 -44.84 -12.18
CA TYR A 457 -9.85 -44.22 -11.82
C TYR A 457 -8.67 -44.83 -12.55
N LYS A 458 -7.68 -44.03 -12.88
CA LYS A 458 -6.40 -44.45 -13.47
C LYS A 458 -5.22 -44.02 -12.61
N THR A 459 -4.30 -44.96 -12.44
CA THR A 459 -3.01 -44.81 -11.76
C THR A 459 -1.90 -45.29 -12.70
N GLY A 460 -0.77 -44.60 -12.74
CA GLY A 460 0.37 -45.03 -13.53
C GLY A 460 1.44 -43.94 -13.75
N ALA A 461 2.58 -44.40 -14.23
CA ALA A 461 3.67 -43.54 -14.68
C ALA A 461 3.56 -43.25 -16.17
N TYR A 462 3.84 -42.01 -16.57
CA TYR A 462 3.77 -41.53 -17.96
C TYR A 462 5.01 -40.73 -18.28
N PHE A 463 5.55 -40.95 -19.49
CA PHE A 463 6.65 -40.18 -20.04
C PHE A 463 6.15 -39.33 -21.21
N ARG A 464 6.62 -38.09 -21.29
CA ARG A 464 6.32 -37.19 -22.39
C ARG A 464 7.59 -36.47 -22.87
N LEU A 465 7.93 -36.65 -24.16
CA LEU A 465 8.90 -35.86 -24.86
C LEU A 465 8.15 -34.98 -25.88
N PHE A 466 8.31 -33.68 -25.78
CA PHE A 466 7.53 -32.74 -26.60
C PHE A 466 8.40 -31.58 -27.10
N PRO A 467 8.94 -31.70 -28.34
CA PRO A 467 9.66 -30.64 -29.00
C PRO A 467 8.69 -29.67 -29.70
N ILE A 468 8.99 -28.38 -29.61
CA ILE A 468 8.34 -27.31 -30.37
C ILE A 468 9.43 -26.50 -31.04
N ILE A 469 9.31 -26.29 -32.36
CA ILE A 469 10.27 -25.55 -33.17
C ILE A 469 9.51 -24.40 -33.84
N SER A 470 10.15 -23.23 -33.90
CA SER A 470 9.62 -22.10 -34.66
C SER A 470 10.68 -21.36 -35.44
N ILE A 471 10.23 -20.77 -36.55
CA ILE A 471 10.96 -19.77 -37.31
C ILE A 471 10.09 -18.57 -37.41
N SER A 472 10.55 -17.42 -36.94
CA SER A 472 9.82 -16.17 -36.99
C SER A 472 10.62 -15.08 -37.68
N THR A 473 9.94 -14.20 -38.36
CA THR A 473 10.54 -13.01 -39.00
C THR A 473 9.72 -11.76 -38.70
N GLU A 474 10.44 -10.68 -38.50
CA GLU A 474 9.88 -9.35 -38.25
C GLU A 474 10.67 -8.33 -39.08
N THR A 475 9.98 -7.54 -39.90
CA THR A 475 10.64 -6.67 -40.88
C THR A 475 10.06 -5.27 -40.80
N PRO A 476 10.73 -4.30 -40.15
CA PRO A 476 10.25 -2.94 -40.08
C PRO A 476 10.44 -2.20 -41.41
N PHE A 477 9.37 -1.65 -41.96
CA PHE A 477 9.35 -0.74 -43.09
C PHE A 477 9.04 0.69 -42.64
N ILE A 478 9.88 1.64 -43.04
CA ILE A 478 9.70 3.05 -42.72
C ILE A 478 9.30 3.80 -44.01
N LEU A 479 8.10 4.34 -44.04
CA LEU A 479 7.58 5.11 -45.15
C LEU A 479 7.78 6.61 -44.90
N ASN A 480 8.86 7.18 -45.44
CA ASN A 480 9.25 8.56 -45.16
C ASN A 480 8.63 9.61 -46.10
N LYS A 481 8.30 9.24 -47.35
CA LYS A 481 8.04 10.19 -48.41
C LYS A 481 6.65 10.85 -48.34
N TYR A 482 5.63 10.15 -47.90
CA TYR A 482 4.23 10.64 -47.89
C TYR A 482 3.57 10.66 -46.51
N LEU A 483 4.07 9.90 -45.54
CA LEU A 483 3.40 9.64 -44.25
C LEU A 483 4.22 10.06 -43.01
N LYS A 484 5.21 10.95 -43.17
CA LYS A 484 6.02 11.51 -42.04
C LYS A 484 6.30 10.46 -40.95
N LYS A 485 7.27 9.55 -41.20
CA LYS A 485 7.69 8.50 -40.26
C LYS A 485 6.63 7.44 -39.89
N PHE A 486 5.83 7.03 -40.83
CA PHE A 486 4.94 5.89 -40.65
C PHE A 486 5.77 4.60 -40.71
N THR A 487 5.70 3.77 -39.68
CA THR A 487 6.42 2.48 -39.59
C THR A 487 5.40 1.36 -39.68
N ILE A 488 5.61 0.41 -40.57
CA ILE A 488 4.85 -0.83 -40.67
C ILE A 488 5.78 -1.97 -40.33
N ASN A 489 5.37 -2.85 -39.46
CA ASN A 489 6.15 -3.98 -38.97
C ASN A 489 5.37 -5.29 -39.11
N PRO A 490 5.39 -5.94 -40.32
CA PRO A 490 4.85 -7.27 -40.43
C PRO A 490 5.67 -8.30 -39.67
N LYS A 491 4.96 -9.25 -39.06
CA LYS A 491 5.50 -10.36 -38.30
C LYS A 491 4.91 -11.66 -38.80
N LEU A 492 5.74 -12.66 -39.04
CA LEU A 492 5.35 -13.99 -39.46
C LEU A 492 6.05 -15.01 -38.56
N SER A 493 5.36 -16.06 -38.13
CA SER A 493 5.90 -17.15 -37.33
C SER A 493 5.35 -18.48 -37.81
N LEU A 494 6.24 -19.40 -38.15
CA LEU A 494 5.93 -20.79 -38.42
C LEU A 494 6.26 -21.62 -37.21
N VAL A 495 5.30 -22.36 -36.67
CA VAL A 495 5.47 -23.19 -35.49
C VAL A 495 5.07 -24.62 -35.81
N GLY A 496 5.93 -25.56 -35.43
CA GLY A 496 5.66 -26.98 -35.52
C GLY A 496 5.95 -27.69 -34.21
N SER A 497 5.04 -28.49 -33.74
CA SER A 497 5.28 -29.38 -32.61
C SER A 497 5.02 -30.82 -32.95
N SER A 498 5.67 -31.72 -32.25
CA SER A 498 5.56 -33.16 -32.41
C SER A 498 5.63 -33.83 -31.03
N GLY A 499 4.68 -34.71 -30.74
CA GLY A 499 4.67 -35.41 -29.47
C GLY A 499 3.30 -36.00 -29.13
N SER A 500 3.20 -36.60 -27.97
CA SER A 500 1.94 -37.15 -27.49
C SER A 500 0.94 -36.04 -27.19
N SER A 501 -0.32 -36.26 -27.51
CA SER A 501 -1.42 -35.37 -27.15
C SER A 501 -1.58 -35.27 -25.63
N ASN A 502 -2.34 -34.25 -25.18
CA ASN A 502 -2.71 -34.13 -23.77
C ASN A 502 -3.62 -35.31 -23.37
N SER A 503 -3.08 -36.21 -22.56
CA SER A 503 -3.81 -37.39 -22.12
C SER A 503 -4.76 -37.03 -20.97
N ASN A 504 -6.00 -37.55 -21.00
CA ASN A 504 -6.92 -37.43 -19.88
C ASN A 504 -6.50 -38.21 -18.63
N ARG A 505 -5.46 -39.06 -18.73
CA ARG A 505 -4.86 -39.78 -17.61
C ARG A 505 -3.94 -38.91 -16.76
N LEU A 506 -3.48 -37.78 -17.28
CA LEU A 506 -2.65 -36.82 -16.57
C LEU A 506 -3.52 -35.80 -15.81
N SER A 507 -3.14 -35.51 -14.62
CA SER A 507 -3.74 -34.40 -13.87
C SER A 507 -3.27 -33.07 -14.48
N ASN A 508 -4.17 -32.13 -14.62
CA ASN A 508 -3.84 -30.78 -15.03
C ASN A 508 -3.82 -29.88 -13.81
N GLU A 509 -2.65 -29.51 -13.35
CA GLU A 509 -2.45 -28.75 -12.13
C GLU A 509 -2.08 -27.28 -12.38
N ASP A 510 -1.43 -27.00 -13.52
CA ASP A 510 -0.83 -25.70 -13.80
C ASP A 510 -1.28 -25.03 -15.11
N SER A 511 -1.99 -25.78 -15.98
CA SER A 511 -2.27 -25.29 -17.32
C SER A 511 -3.72 -24.88 -17.48
N THR A 512 -3.93 -23.59 -17.78
CA THR A 512 -5.23 -23.04 -18.12
C THR A 512 -5.33 -22.73 -19.62
N ASN A 513 -6.52 -22.89 -20.14
CA ASN A 513 -6.85 -22.44 -21.49
C ASN A 513 -7.13 -20.95 -21.42
N ASN A 514 -6.28 -20.15 -22.03
CA ASN A 514 -6.46 -18.71 -22.10
C ASN A 514 -7.08 -18.33 -23.45
N ASP A 515 -7.83 -17.24 -23.44
CA ASP A 515 -8.24 -16.56 -24.66
C ASP A 515 -7.00 -16.20 -25.48
N PHE A 516 -7.11 -16.26 -26.81
CA PHE A 516 -6.04 -15.75 -27.65
C PHE A 516 -5.96 -14.23 -27.57
N THR A 517 -4.75 -13.74 -27.32
CA THR A 517 -4.40 -12.32 -27.24
C THR A 517 -3.18 -12.03 -28.11
N LEU A 518 -2.89 -10.76 -28.36
CA LEU A 518 -1.67 -10.38 -29.10
C LEU A 518 -0.39 -10.82 -28.41
N GLU A 519 -0.42 -11.03 -27.08
CA GLU A 519 0.72 -11.49 -26.30
C GLU A 519 0.97 -13.00 -26.47
N ASN A 520 -0.10 -13.82 -26.39
CA ASN A 520 0.04 -15.28 -26.36
C ASN A 520 -0.07 -15.95 -27.72
N ILE A 521 -0.59 -15.27 -28.76
CA ILE A 521 -0.79 -15.89 -30.08
C ILE A 521 0.52 -16.35 -30.77
N TYR A 522 1.64 -15.70 -30.43
CA TYR A 522 2.99 -16.03 -30.91
C TYR A 522 3.76 -16.96 -29.98
N GLU A 523 3.25 -17.26 -28.78
CA GLU A 523 3.91 -18.15 -27.84
C GLU A 523 4.03 -19.57 -28.41
N LEU A 524 5.15 -20.24 -28.18
CA LEU A 524 5.39 -21.60 -28.67
C LEU A 524 4.42 -22.59 -28.05
N ASN A 525 4.24 -22.55 -26.74
CA ASN A 525 3.16 -23.23 -26.02
C ASN A 525 2.16 -22.18 -25.54
N ARG A 526 0.97 -22.14 -26.12
CA ARG A 526 -0.07 -21.15 -25.80
C ARG A 526 -0.86 -21.44 -24.51
N TYR A 527 -0.60 -22.55 -23.84
CA TYR A 527 -1.07 -22.81 -22.50
C TYR A 527 -0.22 -22.02 -21.47
N SER A 528 -0.83 -21.59 -20.38
CA SER A 528 -0.14 -20.83 -19.33
C SER A 528 0.87 -21.66 -18.54
N GLY A 529 0.65 -22.97 -18.40
CA GLY A 529 1.51 -23.90 -17.65
C GLY A 529 2.24 -24.90 -18.52
N ASN A 530 2.68 -26.00 -17.92
CA ASN A 530 3.45 -27.04 -18.57
C ASN A 530 2.80 -28.44 -18.46
N ASP A 531 1.63 -28.57 -17.89
CA ASP A 531 0.89 -29.85 -17.83
C ASP A 531 0.19 -30.14 -19.12
N LYS A 532 -0.32 -29.11 -19.81
CA LYS A 532 -0.83 -29.23 -21.16
C LYS A 532 0.16 -28.66 -22.16
N MET A 533 0.23 -29.29 -23.34
CA MET A 533 1.09 -28.89 -24.46
C MET A 533 0.24 -28.56 -25.68
N ASP A 534 0.62 -27.51 -26.37
CA ASP A 534 0.00 -27.07 -27.60
C ASP A 534 0.57 -27.88 -28.79
N ASN A 535 -0.10 -28.99 -29.11
CA ASN A 535 0.25 -29.81 -30.29
C ASN A 535 -0.30 -29.13 -31.54
N SER A 536 0.54 -28.29 -32.15
CA SER A 536 0.14 -27.38 -33.23
C SER A 536 1.15 -27.41 -34.39
N LYS A 537 0.61 -27.30 -35.59
CA LYS A 537 1.37 -26.99 -36.81
C LYS A 537 0.70 -25.77 -37.43
N ARG A 538 1.29 -24.59 -37.25
CA ARG A 538 0.63 -23.34 -37.57
C ARG A 538 1.54 -22.30 -38.17
N ILE A 539 0.92 -21.37 -38.85
CA ILE A 539 1.50 -20.10 -39.23
C ILE A 539 0.73 -18.98 -38.53
N THR A 540 1.46 -18.14 -37.81
CA THR A 540 0.90 -16.94 -37.17
C THR A 540 1.44 -15.74 -37.91
N TYR A 541 0.56 -14.86 -38.34
CA TYR A 541 0.92 -13.64 -39.05
C TYR A 541 0.23 -12.44 -38.44
N GLY A 542 0.89 -11.30 -38.56
CA GLY A 542 0.35 -10.05 -38.04
C GLY A 542 1.10 -8.85 -38.58
N ILE A 543 0.55 -7.70 -38.31
CA ILE A 543 1.08 -6.42 -38.72
C ILE A 543 0.92 -5.41 -37.58
N SER A 544 1.98 -4.71 -37.27
CA SER A 544 1.93 -3.55 -36.38
C SER A 544 2.24 -2.29 -37.18
N ALA A 545 1.48 -1.24 -37.01
CA ALA A 545 1.70 0.04 -37.66
C ALA A 545 1.80 1.16 -36.60
N TYR A 546 2.77 2.03 -36.77
CA TYR A 546 3.08 3.11 -35.83
C TYR A 546 3.15 4.44 -36.56
N LYS A 547 2.40 5.42 -36.09
CA LYS A 547 2.48 6.79 -36.57
C LYS A 547 2.24 7.76 -35.42
N ASP A 548 3.27 8.54 -35.08
CA ASP A 548 3.23 9.49 -33.97
C ASP A 548 2.73 8.83 -32.67
N ASN A 549 1.50 9.13 -32.29
CA ASN A 549 0.87 8.63 -31.08
C ASN A 549 -0.10 7.46 -31.31
N LEU A 550 -0.22 7.00 -32.55
CA LEU A 550 -1.12 5.90 -32.94
C LEU A 550 -0.33 4.62 -33.19
N LYS A 551 -0.71 3.56 -32.49
CA LYS A 551 -0.26 2.19 -32.72
C LYS A 551 -1.45 1.32 -33.07
N THR A 552 -1.33 0.52 -34.11
CA THR A 552 -2.31 -0.49 -34.45
C THR A 552 -1.63 -1.84 -34.65
N THR A 553 -2.20 -2.89 -34.12
CA THR A 553 -1.67 -4.25 -34.26
C THR A 553 -2.80 -5.21 -34.56
N PHE A 554 -2.60 -6.08 -35.55
CA PHE A 554 -3.54 -7.15 -35.92
C PHE A 554 -2.77 -8.44 -36.06
N SER A 555 -3.35 -9.54 -35.59
CA SER A 555 -2.73 -10.87 -35.71
C SER A 555 -3.78 -11.95 -35.87
N GLN A 556 -3.40 -13.02 -36.56
CA GLN A 556 -4.23 -14.20 -36.78
C GLN A 556 -3.34 -15.43 -36.96
N THR A 557 -3.86 -16.59 -36.59
CA THR A 557 -3.20 -17.88 -36.77
C THR A 557 -3.98 -18.78 -37.72
N TYR A 558 -3.26 -19.49 -38.60
CA TYR A 558 -3.79 -20.58 -39.39
C TYR A 558 -3.15 -21.91 -38.95
N GLU A 559 -3.97 -22.85 -38.48
CA GLU A 559 -3.59 -24.21 -38.14
C GLU A 559 -3.68 -25.09 -39.39
N PHE A 560 -2.58 -25.78 -39.75
CA PHE A 560 -2.59 -26.70 -40.92
C PHE A 560 -3.43 -27.97 -40.63
N THR A 561 -3.63 -28.30 -39.38
CA THR A 561 -4.54 -29.34 -38.92
C THR A 561 -5.36 -28.79 -37.76
N LYS A 562 -6.66 -29.08 -37.73
CA LYS A 562 -7.55 -28.60 -36.68
C LYS A 562 -6.97 -28.93 -35.30
N ASN A 563 -6.81 -27.93 -34.45
CA ASN A 563 -6.27 -28.09 -33.13
C ASN A 563 -7.41 -28.22 -32.11
N SER A 564 -7.68 -29.44 -31.67
CA SER A 564 -8.73 -29.75 -30.70
C SER A 564 -8.37 -29.40 -29.25
N ASN A 565 -7.16 -28.87 -29.00
CA ASN A 565 -6.76 -28.49 -27.65
C ASN A 565 -7.41 -27.20 -27.15
N PHE A 566 -7.88 -26.36 -28.07
CA PHE A 566 -8.53 -25.09 -27.75
C PHE A 566 -9.99 -25.14 -28.19
N HIS A 567 -10.85 -24.52 -27.41
CA HIS A 567 -12.28 -24.42 -27.70
C HIS A 567 -12.58 -23.18 -28.55
N LYS A 568 -13.73 -23.21 -29.21
CA LYS A 568 -14.28 -22.11 -30.03
C LYS A 568 -14.27 -20.77 -29.30
N GLU A 569 -14.65 -20.76 -28.01
CA GLU A 569 -14.73 -19.55 -27.18
C GLU A 569 -13.38 -18.88 -26.98
N GLN A 570 -12.29 -19.64 -27.04
CA GLN A 570 -10.93 -19.14 -26.88
C GLN A 570 -10.34 -18.50 -28.14
N GLY A 571 -11.02 -18.60 -29.27
CA GLY A 571 -10.63 -17.97 -30.52
C GLY A 571 -10.00 -18.88 -31.54
N ASN A 572 -10.17 -20.22 -31.42
CA ASN A 572 -9.69 -21.21 -32.39
C ASN A 572 -10.82 -22.18 -32.76
N ASP A 573 -11.73 -21.74 -33.58
CA ASP A 573 -12.93 -22.52 -33.95
C ASP A 573 -12.64 -23.64 -34.95
N ASP A 574 -11.76 -23.37 -35.93
CA ASP A 574 -11.35 -24.30 -36.94
C ASP A 574 -9.85 -24.12 -37.30
N ASN A 575 -9.50 -24.13 -38.59
CA ASN A 575 -8.14 -23.89 -39.03
C ASN A 575 -7.69 -22.43 -38.86
N LEU A 576 -8.59 -21.46 -39.06
CA LEU A 576 -8.31 -20.05 -38.78
C LEU A 576 -8.71 -19.67 -37.36
N SER A 577 -7.84 -18.96 -36.67
CA SER A 577 -8.21 -18.32 -35.42
C SER A 577 -9.07 -17.06 -35.66
N ASP A 578 -9.68 -16.55 -34.62
CA ASP A 578 -10.23 -15.20 -34.62
C ASP A 578 -9.13 -14.18 -35.00
N ILE A 579 -9.51 -13.07 -35.62
CA ILE A 579 -8.63 -11.91 -35.77
C ILE A 579 -8.57 -11.19 -34.45
N ILE A 580 -7.36 -10.98 -33.95
CA ILE A 580 -7.09 -10.21 -32.72
C ILE A 580 -6.53 -8.87 -33.13
N GLY A 581 -7.07 -7.78 -32.60
CA GLY A 581 -6.61 -6.44 -32.90
C GLY A 581 -6.52 -5.55 -31.68
N GLU A 582 -5.55 -4.62 -31.75
CA GLU A 582 -5.37 -3.54 -30.80
C GLU A 582 -5.15 -2.23 -31.55
N ILE A 583 -5.84 -1.19 -31.13
CA ILE A 583 -5.64 0.18 -31.60
C ILE A 583 -5.39 1.02 -30.34
N GLU A 584 -4.21 1.60 -30.24
CA GLU A 584 -3.80 2.46 -29.14
C GLU A 584 -3.49 3.86 -29.65
N TYR A 585 -4.11 4.86 -29.04
CA TYR A 585 -3.75 6.26 -29.19
C TYR A 585 -3.29 6.80 -27.85
N SER A 586 -2.04 7.30 -27.81
CA SER A 586 -1.40 7.74 -26.57
C SER A 586 -0.71 9.08 -26.78
N ARG A 587 -1.31 10.14 -26.25
CA ARG A 587 -0.72 11.49 -26.17
C ARG A 587 -0.94 12.07 -24.78
N ASN A 588 -1.91 12.99 -24.62
CA ASN A 588 -2.37 13.47 -23.31
C ASN A 588 -3.45 12.55 -22.74
N ASN A 589 -4.16 11.89 -23.62
CA ASN A 589 -5.17 10.86 -23.31
C ASN A 589 -4.69 9.53 -23.89
N ILE A 590 -5.03 8.45 -23.21
CA ILE A 590 -4.77 7.09 -23.67
C ILE A 590 -6.11 6.48 -24.03
N LEU A 591 -6.26 6.06 -25.27
CA LEU A 591 -7.41 5.29 -25.75
C LEU A 591 -6.88 3.98 -26.30
N THR A 592 -7.32 2.87 -25.72
CA THR A 592 -6.98 1.52 -26.19
C THR A 592 -8.24 0.79 -26.56
N TYR A 593 -8.30 0.27 -27.76
CA TYR A 593 -9.37 -0.59 -28.26
C TYR A 593 -8.79 -1.96 -28.60
N ASN A 594 -9.17 -2.98 -27.84
CA ASN A 594 -8.81 -4.37 -28.08
C ASN A 594 -10.04 -5.13 -28.55
N PHE A 595 -9.89 -5.95 -29.60
CA PHE A 595 -11.01 -6.74 -30.09
C PHE A 595 -10.57 -8.12 -30.55
N ARG A 596 -11.55 -9.03 -30.58
CA ARG A 596 -11.47 -10.37 -31.15
C ARG A 596 -12.68 -10.59 -32.08
N TYR A 597 -12.40 -10.85 -33.37
CA TYR A 597 -13.40 -11.03 -34.40
C TYR A 597 -13.39 -12.46 -34.93
N ASP A 598 -14.53 -13.14 -34.83
CA ASP A 598 -14.74 -14.47 -35.37
C ASP A 598 -15.00 -14.38 -36.90
N VAL A 599 -14.06 -14.89 -37.69
CA VAL A 599 -14.11 -14.83 -39.16
C VAL A 599 -15.12 -15.80 -39.76
N TYR A 600 -15.37 -16.94 -39.10
CA TYR A 600 -16.32 -17.95 -39.62
C TYR A 600 -17.77 -17.56 -39.39
N HIS A 601 -18.05 -16.93 -38.27
CA HIS A 601 -19.41 -16.54 -37.90
C HIS A 601 -19.68 -15.05 -38.07
N SER A 602 -18.67 -14.27 -38.49
CA SER A 602 -18.77 -12.85 -38.83
C SER A 602 -19.36 -11.98 -37.72
N TYR A 603 -18.80 -12.08 -36.47
CA TYR A 603 -19.21 -11.23 -35.36
C TYR A 603 -18.02 -10.92 -34.41
N LEU A 604 -18.15 -9.85 -33.65
CA LEU A 604 -17.20 -9.50 -32.60
C LEU A 604 -17.48 -10.35 -31.37
N LYS A 605 -16.54 -11.25 -31.02
CA LYS A 605 -16.61 -12.08 -29.80
C LYS A 605 -16.32 -11.28 -28.55
N LYS A 606 -15.34 -10.41 -28.63
CA LYS A 606 -14.90 -9.64 -27.48
C LYS A 606 -14.40 -8.28 -27.92
N GLN A 607 -14.76 -7.26 -27.20
CA GLN A 607 -14.20 -5.93 -27.39
C GLN A 607 -14.02 -5.25 -26.02
N ASN A 608 -12.92 -4.53 -25.90
CA ASN A 608 -12.59 -3.79 -24.70
C ASN A 608 -12.08 -2.41 -25.10
N ILE A 609 -12.76 -1.37 -24.65
CA ILE A 609 -12.38 0.02 -24.89
C ILE A 609 -11.97 0.62 -23.57
N ASN A 610 -10.71 1.04 -23.47
CA ASN A 610 -10.19 1.71 -22.28
C ASN A 610 -9.83 3.14 -22.64
N PHE A 611 -10.36 4.08 -21.89
CA PHE A 611 -10.04 5.49 -21.97
C PHE A 611 -9.46 5.96 -20.64
N SER A 612 -8.28 6.59 -20.68
CA SER A 612 -7.63 7.17 -19.51
C SER A 612 -7.14 8.57 -19.85
N THR A 613 -7.43 9.51 -18.97
CA THR A 613 -6.93 10.89 -19.10
C THR A 613 -6.59 11.46 -17.72
N ASP A 614 -5.56 12.29 -17.69
CA ASP A 614 -5.22 13.13 -16.54
C ASP A 614 -5.14 14.58 -17.01
N ASN A 615 -6.16 15.35 -16.68
CA ASN A 615 -6.31 16.73 -17.13
C ASN A 615 -6.55 17.67 -15.94
N ASN A 616 -6.91 18.93 -16.23
CA ASN A 616 -7.15 19.94 -15.17
C ASN A 616 -8.34 19.61 -14.25
N ILE A 617 -9.30 18.79 -14.71
CA ILE A 617 -10.47 18.35 -13.91
C ILE A 617 -10.06 17.24 -12.96
N GLY A 618 -9.21 16.32 -13.43
CA GLY A 618 -8.78 15.16 -12.65
C GLY A 618 -8.36 13.99 -13.51
N LYS A 619 -8.18 12.85 -12.86
CA LYS A 619 -7.88 11.58 -13.51
C LYS A 619 -9.18 10.83 -13.77
N ILE A 620 -9.45 10.51 -15.04
CA ILE A 620 -10.65 9.81 -15.50
C ILE A 620 -10.22 8.52 -16.17
N ASN A 621 -10.77 7.39 -15.74
CA ASN A 621 -10.62 6.11 -16.41
C ASN A 621 -12.02 5.56 -16.70
N ILE A 622 -12.24 5.11 -17.92
CA ILE A 622 -13.47 4.46 -18.36
C ILE A 622 -13.07 3.21 -19.14
N SER A 623 -13.66 2.07 -18.79
CA SER A 623 -13.44 0.80 -19.48
C SER A 623 -14.79 0.19 -19.82
N TYR A 624 -14.99 -0.12 -21.10
CA TYR A 624 -16.16 -0.84 -21.60
C TYR A 624 -15.71 -2.24 -22.06
N LEU A 625 -16.35 -3.27 -21.53
CA LEU A 625 -16.13 -4.66 -21.91
C LEU A 625 -17.42 -5.24 -22.45
N ASP A 626 -17.36 -5.83 -23.66
CA ASP A 626 -18.43 -6.57 -24.30
C ASP A 626 -17.91 -7.93 -24.78
N GLN A 627 -18.54 -8.99 -24.32
CA GLN A 627 -18.23 -10.36 -24.72
C GLN A 627 -19.49 -11.06 -25.17
N ASN A 628 -19.41 -11.70 -26.35
CA ASN A 628 -20.52 -12.29 -27.03
C ASN A 628 -20.25 -13.75 -27.38
N SER A 629 -21.31 -14.57 -27.37
CA SER A 629 -21.34 -15.91 -27.95
C SER A 629 -22.37 -15.96 -29.07
N LYS A 630 -22.24 -16.96 -29.94
CA LYS A 630 -23.21 -17.17 -31.02
C LYS A 630 -23.77 -18.59 -30.95
N VAL A 631 -25.08 -18.69 -30.71
CA VAL A 631 -25.83 -19.96 -30.63
C VAL A 631 -26.95 -19.90 -31.68
N ASN A 632 -27.08 -20.93 -32.50
CA ASN A 632 -28.11 -21.02 -33.56
C ASN A 632 -28.18 -19.78 -34.45
N ASN A 633 -27.04 -19.25 -34.87
CA ASN A 633 -26.90 -18.02 -35.67
C ASN A 633 -27.38 -16.71 -35.01
N ILE A 634 -27.74 -16.76 -33.73
CA ILE A 634 -28.10 -15.57 -32.95
C ILE A 634 -26.90 -15.21 -32.07
N VAL A 635 -26.44 -13.94 -32.16
CA VAL A 635 -25.41 -13.41 -31.27
C VAL A 635 -26.09 -13.01 -29.97
N THR A 636 -25.61 -13.57 -28.89
CA THR A 636 -26.05 -13.26 -27.51
C THR A 636 -24.92 -12.61 -26.76
N LYS A 637 -25.23 -11.59 -25.95
CA LYS A 637 -24.27 -10.96 -25.04
C LYS A 637 -24.09 -11.84 -23.83
N ASP A 638 -22.85 -12.21 -23.53
CA ASP A 638 -22.50 -12.98 -22.31
C ASP A 638 -22.17 -12.03 -21.18
N ILE A 639 -21.34 -11.03 -21.44
CA ILE A 639 -20.93 -10.00 -20.50
C ILE A 639 -20.99 -8.66 -21.22
N GLU A 640 -21.58 -7.65 -20.59
CA GLU A 640 -21.52 -6.28 -21.06
C GLU A 640 -21.42 -5.35 -19.85
N THR A 641 -20.25 -4.74 -19.64
CA THR A 641 -19.99 -3.95 -18.46
C THR A 641 -19.30 -2.64 -18.77
N VAL A 642 -19.60 -1.62 -17.97
CA VAL A 642 -18.86 -0.34 -17.93
C VAL A 642 -18.27 -0.16 -16.55
N ASN A 643 -16.96 -0.02 -16.51
CA ASN A 643 -16.23 0.39 -15.30
C ASN A 643 -15.78 1.85 -15.47
N TYR A 644 -16.02 2.69 -14.46
CA TYR A 644 -15.64 4.09 -14.49
C TYR A 644 -15.00 4.51 -13.17
N SER A 645 -13.99 5.37 -13.25
CA SER A 645 -13.32 5.98 -12.12
C SER A 645 -12.97 7.42 -12.46
N LEU A 646 -13.34 8.31 -11.57
CA LEU A 646 -12.99 9.73 -11.62
C LEU A 646 -12.38 10.12 -10.28
N ILE A 647 -11.20 10.71 -10.30
CA ILE A 647 -10.56 11.33 -9.14
C ILE A 647 -10.29 12.79 -9.50
N SER A 648 -11.01 13.72 -8.89
CA SER A 648 -10.84 15.14 -9.18
C SER A 648 -9.46 15.64 -8.75
N LYS A 649 -8.90 16.63 -9.45
CA LYS A 649 -7.84 17.46 -8.86
C LYS A 649 -8.40 18.24 -7.67
N SER A 650 -7.52 18.68 -6.78
CA SER A 650 -7.94 19.45 -5.64
C SER A 650 -8.61 20.75 -6.07
N PHE A 651 -9.89 20.90 -5.80
CA PHE A 651 -10.55 22.20 -5.85
C PHE A 651 -10.43 22.84 -4.47
N ASN A 652 -10.31 24.13 -4.39
CA ASN A 652 -9.97 24.90 -3.18
C ASN A 652 -8.64 24.50 -2.52
N LYS A 653 -7.71 23.88 -3.26
CA LYS A 653 -6.42 23.36 -2.79
C LYS A 653 -6.52 22.22 -1.73
N PHE A 654 -7.69 21.97 -1.14
CA PHE A 654 -7.88 21.10 0.02
C PHE A 654 -8.88 19.97 -0.20
N SER A 655 -9.73 20.06 -1.24
CA SER A 655 -10.83 19.11 -1.44
C SER A 655 -10.66 18.29 -2.70
N LYS A 656 -10.96 16.99 -2.63
CA LYS A 656 -11.00 16.06 -3.76
C LYS A 656 -12.32 15.29 -3.72
N ILE A 657 -12.84 14.96 -4.90
CA ILE A 657 -13.99 14.08 -5.07
C ILE A 657 -13.54 12.86 -5.85
N LYS A 658 -14.02 11.70 -5.45
CA LYS A 658 -13.81 10.42 -6.12
C LYS A 658 -15.17 9.83 -6.47
N PHE A 659 -15.31 9.35 -7.70
CA PHE A 659 -16.43 8.52 -8.15
C PHE A 659 -15.86 7.26 -8.77
N ASN A 660 -16.43 6.11 -8.47
CA ASN A 660 -16.11 4.87 -9.13
C ASN A 660 -17.36 3.99 -9.22
N GLY A 661 -17.38 3.11 -10.20
CA GLY A 661 -18.45 2.15 -10.29
C GLY A 661 -18.27 1.16 -11.42
N LEU A 662 -18.98 0.04 -11.29
CA LEU A 662 -19.10 -1.03 -12.26
C LEU A 662 -20.58 -1.27 -12.53
N TYR A 663 -21.01 -0.95 -13.74
CA TYR A 663 -22.37 -1.17 -14.20
C TYR A 663 -22.42 -2.37 -15.16
N ASP A 664 -23.26 -3.33 -14.88
CA ASP A 664 -23.55 -4.47 -15.75
C ASP A 664 -24.72 -4.09 -16.65
N LEU A 665 -24.42 -3.79 -17.92
CA LEU A 665 -25.41 -3.37 -18.93
C LEU A 665 -26.34 -4.51 -19.32
N LYS A 666 -25.88 -5.77 -19.26
CA LYS A 666 -26.68 -6.94 -19.60
C LYS A 666 -27.73 -7.25 -18.53
N LYS A 667 -27.37 -7.13 -17.26
CA LYS A 667 -28.25 -7.35 -16.11
C LYS A 667 -29.00 -6.09 -15.68
N GLU A 668 -28.61 -4.92 -16.24
CA GLU A 668 -29.13 -3.59 -15.88
C GLU A 668 -28.96 -3.23 -14.40
N ILE A 669 -27.87 -3.69 -13.77
CA ILE A 669 -27.60 -3.49 -12.36
C ILE A 669 -26.25 -2.79 -12.13
N ASN A 670 -26.20 -1.96 -11.08
CA ASN A 670 -24.95 -1.47 -10.55
C ASN A 670 -24.32 -2.54 -9.65
N LYS A 671 -23.24 -3.17 -10.10
CA LYS A 671 -22.47 -4.13 -9.28
C LYS A 671 -21.69 -3.44 -8.20
N GLU A 672 -21.11 -2.30 -8.53
CA GLU A 672 -20.39 -1.47 -7.58
C GLU A 672 -20.61 0.00 -7.90
N TYR A 673 -20.72 0.83 -6.88
CA TYR A 673 -20.57 2.26 -7.03
C TYR A 673 -20.06 2.88 -5.72
N GLY A 674 -19.26 3.92 -5.86
CA GLY A 674 -18.70 4.64 -4.75
C GLY A 674 -18.63 6.13 -5.02
N ILE A 675 -18.82 6.90 -3.97
CA ILE A 675 -18.61 8.34 -3.95
C ILE A 675 -17.77 8.68 -2.72
N GLY A 676 -16.66 9.37 -2.94
CA GLY A 676 -15.78 9.83 -1.88
C GLY A 676 -15.60 11.33 -1.93
N TYR A 677 -15.58 11.95 -0.78
CA TYR A 677 -15.19 13.34 -0.58
C TYR A 677 -14.09 13.41 0.46
N SER A 678 -12.98 14.03 0.09
CA SER A 678 -11.85 14.25 0.98
C SER A 678 -11.56 15.74 1.09
N TYR A 679 -11.42 16.21 2.31
CA TYR A 679 -10.92 17.55 2.62
C TYR A 679 -9.75 17.43 3.59
N PHE A 680 -8.59 18.03 3.23
CA PHE A 680 -7.42 18.09 4.11
C PHE A 680 -6.80 19.47 4.01
N ASP A 681 -6.73 20.17 5.13
CA ASP A 681 -5.97 21.40 5.29
C ASP A 681 -4.72 21.16 6.15
N GLU A 682 -4.04 22.19 6.59
CA GLU A 682 -2.80 22.09 7.37
C GLU A 682 -2.93 21.39 8.72
N CYS A 683 -4.14 21.20 9.24
CA CYS A 683 -4.35 20.70 10.60
C CYS A 683 -5.55 19.77 10.78
N PHE A 684 -6.43 19.69 9.78
CA PHE A 684 -7.67 18.93 9.87
C PHE A 684 -7.95 18.21 8.56
N GLY A 685 -8.40 16.98 8.66
CA GLY A 685 -8.87 16.19 7.54
C GLY A 685 -10.23 15.59 7.80
N ILE A 686 -11.05 15.55 6.78
CA ILE A 686 -12.30 14.80 6.73
C ILE A 686 -12.28 13.93 5.47
N ASN A 687 -12.62 12.65 5.62
CA ASN A 687 -12.88 11.76 4.51
C ASN A 687 -14.23 11.10 4.69
N LEU A 688 -15.10 11.28 3.71
CA LEU A 688 -16.42 10.69 3.64
C LEU A 688 -16.46 9.80 2.41
N ASP A 689 -16.61 8.49 2.61
CA ASP A 689 -16.69 7.51 1.54
C ASP A 689 -17.98 6.71 1.70
N PHE A 690 -18.78 6.68 0.65
CA PHE A 690 -19.91 5.80 0.50
C PHE A 690 -19.62 4.80 -0.61
N ASN A 691 -19.69 3.50 -0.31
CA ASN A 691 -19.45 2.44 -1.26
C ASN A 691 -20.57 1.40 -1.16
N ARG A 692 -21.10 1.00 -2.32
CA ARG A 692 -21.96 -0.16 -2.46
C ARG A 692 -21.25 -1.24 -3.25
N LYS A 693 -21.28 -2.48 -2.74
CA LYS A 693 -20.84 -3.67 -3.45
C LYS A 693 -21.97 -4.68 -3.47
N SER A 694 -22.29 -5.15 -4.67
CA SER A 694 -23.25 -6.24 -4.88
C SER A 694 -22.46 -7.52 -5.17
N TYR A 695 -22.59 -8.52 -4.33
CA TYR A 695 -21.97 -9.83 -4.51
C TYR A 695 -22.88 -10.73 -5.34
N GLU A 696 -22.30 -11.57 -6.20
CA GLU A 696 -23.05 -12.55 -7.01
C GLU A 696 -23.23 -13.91 -6.33
N GLU A 697 -22.63 -14.13 -5.17
CA GLU A 697 -22.76 -15.38 -4.41
C GLU A 697 -23.98 -15.35 -3.47
N ASP A 698 -24.73 -16.45 -3.44
CA ASP A 698 -26.04 -16.59 -2.76
C ASP A 698 -26.03 -16.23 -1.25
N ASN A 699 -24.87 -16.26 -0.60
CA ASN A 699 -24.72 -16.00 0.82
C ASN A 699 -24.12 -14.63 1.18
N LEU A 700 -23.71 -13.84 0.18
CA LEU A 700 -23.18 -12.51 0.40
C LEU A 700 -24.19 -11.47 -0.09
N LYS A 701 -24.85 -10.82 0.86
CA LYS A 701 -25.79 -9.74 0.56
C LYS A 701 -25.04 -8.48 0.13
N PRO A 702 -25.61 -7.67 -0.78
CA PRO A 702 -25.10 -6.35 -1.11
C PRO A 702 -24.84 -5.53 0.15
N GLN A 703 -23.73 -4.84 0.22
CA GLN A 703 -23.35 -4.01 1.37
C GLN A 703 -23.25 -2.54 0.95
N ASP A 704 -23.96 -1.68 1.66
CA ASP A 704 -23.81 -0.24 1.59
C ASP A 704 -22.97 0.22 2.80
N ILE A 705 -21.77 0.71 2.55
CA ILE A 705 -20.83 1.12 3.59
C ILE A 705 -20.60 2.61 3.51
N LEU A 706 -21.01 3.33 4.55
CA LEU A 706 -20.66 4.73 4.75
C LEU A 706 -19.52 4.82 5.76
N THR A 707 -18.40 5.38 5.36
CA THR A 707 -17.27 5.60 6.23
C THR A 707 -17.01 7.09 6.40
N LEU A 708 -16.89 7.51 7.64
CA LEU A 708 -16.51 8.85 8.02
C LEU A 708 -15.18 8.79 8.78
N MET A 709 -14.19 9.52 8.29
CA MET A 709 -12.90 9.64 8.93
C MET A 709 -12.60 11.10 9.27
N PHE A 710 -12.13 11.33 10.48
CA PHE A 710 -11.56 12.59 10.91
C PHE A 710 -10.08 12.43 11.18
N SER A 711 -9.29 13.41 10.75
CA SER A 711 -7.86 13.48 11.04
C SER A 711 -7.56 14.81 11.74
N PHE A 712 -6.84 14.72 12.85
CA PHE A 712 -6.44 15.88 13.64
C PHE A 712 -4.92 15.86 13.78
N LYS A 713 -4.25 16.88 13.21
CA LYS A 713 -2.79 17.00 13.27
C LYS A 713 -2.32 16.95 14.73
N ASN A 714 -1.28 16.18 15.03
CA ASN A 714 -0.67 15.97 16.36
C ASN A 714 -1.52 15.22 17.40
N ILE A 715 -2.77 14.86 17.09
CA ILE A 715 -3.58 13.97 17.94
C ILE A 715 -3.62 12.57 17.33
N GLY A 716 -3.65 12.47 16.02
CA GLY A 716 -3.67 11.24 15.26
C GLY A 716 -4.57 11.35 14.03
N SER A 717 -4.30 10.52 13.03
CA SER A 717 -5.22 10.27 11.94
C SER A 717 -5.93 8.95 12.22
N TYR A 718 -7.24 8.96 12.06
CA TYR A 718 -8.06 7.79 12.16
C TYR A 718 -8.43 7.31 10.78
N LYS A 719 -8.16 6.02 10.50
CA LYS A 719 -8.63 5.33 9.31
C LYS A 719 -9.60 4.22 9.73
N SER A 720 -10.82 4.26 9.22
CA SER A 720 -11.76 3.15 9.38
C SER A 720 -11.16 1.87 8.77
N THR A 721 -11.20 0.77 9.51
CA THR A 721 -10.66 -0.53 9.09
C THR A 721 -11.37 -1.13 7.88
N ASN A 722 -12.50 -0.58 7.45
CA ASN A 722 -13.30 -1.05 6.33
C ASN A 722 -12.99 -0.35 5.00
N LEU A 723 -11.95 0.48 4.94
CA LEU A 723 -11.53 1.12 3.70
C LEU A 723 -10.16 0.60 3.28
N ALA A 724 -10.14 -0.28 2.29
CA ALA A 724 -8.96 -0.45 1.47
C ALA A 724 -8.83 0.76 0.55
N VAL A 725 -8.03 1.70 0.97
CA VAL A 725 -7.37 2.59 0.02
C VAL A 725 -6.26 1.76 -0.61
N SER A 726 -6.19 1.69 -1.93
CA SER A 726 -5.10 0.99 -2.61
C SER A 726 -3.75 1.52 -2.10
N GLU A 727 -2.70 0.70 -2.13
CA GLU A 727 -1.36 1.14 -1.69
C GLU A 727 -0.87 2.40 -2.41
N ASN A 728 -1.35 2.64 -3.63
CA ASN A 728 -1.06 3.83 -4.41
C ASN A 728 -1.71 5.12 -3.86
N ASP A 729 -2.81 4.99 -3.10
CA ASP A 729 -3.47 6.14 -2.47
C ASP A 729 -2.83 6.51 -1.11
N LYS A 730 -1.98 5.65 -0.54
CA LYS A 730 -1.27 5.92 0.73
C LYS A 730 -0.17 6.99 0.60
N GLN A 731 0.34 7.22 -0.61
CA GLN A 731 1.40 8.21 -0.84
C GLN A 731 0.92 9.66 -0.84
N ASP A 732 -0.39 9.90 -1.06
CA ASP A 732 -0.93 11.26 -1.17
C ASP A 732 -1.50 11.85 0.14
N ILE A 733 -1.45 11.11 1.25
CA ILE A 733 -2.01 11.55 2.54
C ILE A 733 -0.94 11.50 3.64
N SER A 734 0.26 12.01 3.37
CA SER A 734 1.21 12.29 4.42
C SER A 734 1.20 13.79 4.72
N TRP A 735 1.16 14.13 6.00
CA TRP A 735 1.36 15.52 6.46
C TRP A 735 2.75 16.07 6.06
N GLU A 736 3.65 15.20 5.63
CA GLU A 736 5.00 15.52 5.13
C GLU A 736 5.00 16.17 3.74
N SER A 737 3.95 15.99 2.93
CA SER A 737 3.84 16.65 1.63
C SER A 737 3.32 18.09 1.71
N TYR A 738 2.88 18.53 2.86
CA TYR A 738 2.59 19.94 3.15
C TYR A 738 3.84 20.61 3.71
N THR A 739 4.92 20.63 2.95
CA THR A 739 6.05 21.51 3.23
C THR A 739 5.54 22.95 3.22
N LEU A 740 5.91 23.65 4.25
CA LEU A 740 5.69 25.08 4.53
C LEU A 740 6.39 25.97 3.47
N ASP A 741 6.07 25.78 2.20
CA ASP A 741 6.41 26.76 1.18
C ASP A 741 5.25 27.75 1.10
N ASN A 742 5.33 28.75 1.94
CA ASN A 742 4.95 30.15 1.81
C ASN A 742 4.69 30.74 3.18
N ASP A 743 5.77 31.13 3.82
CA ASP A 743 5.74 32.08 4.93
C ASP A 743 5.27 33.46 4.42
N GLU A 744 3.97 33.67 4.40
CA GLU A 744 3.40 35.05 4.35
C GLU A 744 3.47 35.75 5.70
N PHE A 745 4.21 35.25 6.68
CA PHE A 745 4.31 35.82 8.03
C PHE A 745 5.61 36.55 8.32
N THR A 746 6.50 36.76 7.33
CA THR A 746 7.72 37.52 7.53
C THR A 746 7.62 39.00 7.14
N ASN A 747 6.45 39.46 6.64
CA ASN A 747 6.25 40.87 6.29
C ASN A 747 4.92 41.38 6.85
N LYS A 748 4.86 41.67 8.14
CA LYS A 748 4.12 42.78 8.75
C LYS A 748 4.59 43.00 10.18
#